data_5e7ccc3f018e400db54e1ad005663dfb
#
_entry.id   5e7ccc3f018e400db54e1ad005663dfb
#
_cell.length_a   1.000
_cell.length_b   1.000
_cell.length_c   1.000
_cell.angle_alpha   90.00
_cell.angle_beta   90.00
_cell.angle_gamma   90.00
#
_symmetry.space_group_name_H-M   'P 1'
#
loop_
_entity.id
_entity.type
_entity.pdbx_description
1 polymer ?
#
loop_
_entity_poly.entity_id
_entity_poly.type
_entity_poly.pdbx_seq_one_letter_code
_entity_poly.pdbx_strand_id
1 'polypeptide(L)'
;MATLVDGRKRSTASRSDSASYPHMPNFADPADYIDNISDEELLTDILKVRPNETTGMESIIILDGLPMVPPERLEKLKNVVKKIMGQLASFDVAEIINEIHPLDENNVSKGFAFYEFADSDAEPSTAARVKKAMNGYKFDKQHTLSADFFVDFDKYISVPDEAEEPTVRPFKDPGNLRYWLESDDCYDHYAVIWGGNTGTEKMTAYANSPVEPALLEERDHWTDRYAIWSPLGTYLATFHQKGVALWGGPKFAQITRFSHEGVVNAAFSPNERYILTMRNKPEHLPVDEQCLILWDVVTSAKKKSFAWSEKDSPNPNFLKWSPDENYFATMTKNECINIYNTKTFSRVVREIPGVADFSWSPAHNYLAYWVRESDNKDVPARVVLLYVPPDKDKPMEEIRSKQLFSVKDCEFYWQKNGDYMAVKVQRYKHIKKKGENKFDYGGIFHNLEIFTLIKRKEVPVESIEIRDPIVDLSWEPNGNKLVVLTVADSVTSANFYSGRQGVTFELVKKLALRHKVEKISWSPMGQFVVLHTASSGSVGYLIFVDTADLSVLADVEHFLLSDVQWDPTGRYLTAVTSSSNAGNRKDNGFTLYSFQGRYIRNEKVDGLSMFSWRPRPVSILPAEKLKDIKKNLKKYASEFETKDRLLASKASKEVSERRKRQMTEFTDFLTTKQRYFEQGRHKRVALRRGVDTDALDAHPDELVEEQLEVMVNMTFTNIE
;
A
#
# COMPACT_ATOMS: atom_id res chain seq x y z
N MET A 1 -25.35 19.08 -32.30
CA MET A 1 -26.07 20.35 -32.50
C MET A 1 -25.50 21.41 -31.60
N ALA A 2 -25.21 22.51 -32.17
CA ALA A 2 -24.86 23.84 -31.74
C ALA A 2 -23.35 24.14 -31.76
N THR A 3 -23.01 24.63 -32.89
CA THR A 3 -21.99 25.57 -33.32
C THR A 3 -21.88 26.81 -32.41
N LEU A 4 -20.67 27.19 -32.11
CA LEU A 4 -20.35 28.60 -31.85
C LEU A 4 -19.05 28.94 -32.61
N VAL A 5 -19.26 29.70 -33.66
CA VAL A 5 -18.26 30.44 -34.44
C VAL A 5 -17.87 31.66 -33.64
N ASP A 6 -16.60 31.89 -33.40
CA ASP A 6 -16.15 33.21 -33.05
C ASP A 6 -14.97 33.61 -33.93
N GLY A 7 -15.21 34.64 -34.73
CA GLY A 7 -14.28 35.17 -35.67
C GLY A 7 -13.25 36.08 -35.03
N ARG A 8 -11.97 35.76 -35.17
CA ARG A 8 -10.88 36.70 -34.98
C ARG A 8 -10.17 36.98 -36.30
N LYS A 9 -10.28 38.23 -36.71
CA LYS A 9 -9.56 38.82 -37.83
C LYS A 9 -8.06 38.59 -37.69
N ARG A 10 -7.47 37.94 -38.67
CA ARG A 10 -6.02 37.85 -38.82
C ARG A 10 -5.49 39.17 -39.38
N SER A 11 -4.61 39.82 -38.60
CA SER A 11 -3.73 40.87 -39.10
C SER A 11 -2.60 40.26 -39.92
N THR A 12 -2.40 40.73 -41.12
CA THR A 12 -1.26 40.46 -41.96
C THR A 12 0.00 41.02 -41.37
N ALA A 13 0.89 40.16 -40.89
CA ALA A 13 2.27 40.49 -40.57
C ALA A 13 3.17 39.75 -41.58
N SER A 14 4.06 40.49 -42.14
CA SER A 14 4.99 40.18 -43.21
C SER A 14 5.89 38.97 -42.90
N ARG A 15 6.10 38.16 -43.96
CA ARG A 15 7.12 37.11 -44.04
C ARG A 15 8.51 37.61 -43.67
N SER A 16 9.16 36.86 -42.78
CA SER A 16 10.62 36.70 -42.78
C SER A 16 10.94 35.28 -42.28
N ASP A 17 11.62 34.55 -43.13
CA ASP A 17 12.42 33.34 -42.87
C ASP A 17 11.76 32.20 -42.11
N SER A 18 10.94 31.44 -42.84
CA SER A 18 10.59 30.06 -42.44
C SER A 18 11.71 29.13 -42.92
N ALA A 19 12.45 28.55 -41.99
CA ALA A 19 13.15 27.31 -42.26
C ALA A 19 12.11 26.31 -42.79
N SER A 20 12.15 25.97 -44.04
CA SER A 20 11.29 24.98 -44.66
C SER A 20 11.55 23.62 -44.00
N TYR A 21 10.60 23.10 -43.27
CA TYR A 21 10.54 21.68 -42.97
C TYR A 21 10.18 20.95 -44.27
N PRO A 22 11.08 20.13 -44.84
CA PRO A 22 10.90 19.57 -46.18
C PRO A 22 9.80 18.51 -46.31
N HIS A 23 9.01 18.28 -45.27
CA HIS A 23 7.96 17.24 -45.19
C HIS A 23 6.61 17.71 -44.63
N MET A 24 6.36 19.03 -44.60
CA MET A 24 5.00 19.47 -44.24
C MET A 24 4.10 19.42 -45.48
N PRO A 25 2.93 18.74 -45.40
CA PRO A 25 1.95 18.72 -46.50
C PRO A 25 1.48 20.12 -46.85
N ASN A 26 1.38 20.44 -48.13
CA ASN A 26 0.79 21.67 -48.59
C ASN A 26 -0.74 21.56 -48.55
N PHE A 27 -1.35 21.99 -47.46
CA PHE A 27 -2.81 21.94 -47.29
C PHE A 27 -3.59 22.89 -48.23
N ALA A 28 -2.91 23.69 -49.06
CA ALA A 28 -3.56 24.52 -50.07
C ALA A 28 -3.87 23.73 -51.38
N ASP A 29 -3.18 22.61 -51.59
CA ASP A 29 -3.46 21.67 -52.70
C ASP A 29 -3.25 20.23 -52.22
N PRO A 30 -4.23 19.68 -51.50
CA PRO A 30 -4.09 18.35 -50.90
C PRO A 30 -4.07 17.21 -51.92
N ALA A 31 -4.54 17.41 -53.15
CA ALA A 31 -4.60 16.37 -54.19
C ALA A 31 -3.21 15.95 -54.68
N ASP A 32 -2.29 16.92 -54.87
CA ASP A 32 -0.93 16.63 -55.35
C ASP A 32 -0.04 15.90 -54.34
N TYR A 33 -0.42 15.91 -53.05
CA TYR A 33 0.33 15.23 -52.00
C TYR A 33 -0.16 13.79 -51.74
N ILE A 34 -1.46 13.57 -51.88
CA ILE A 34 -2.08 12.26 -51.55
C ILE A 34 -1.84 11.26 -52.70
N ASP A 35 -1.81 11.72 -53.96
CA ASP A 35 -1.65 10.85 -55.14
C ASP A 35 -0.24 10.23 -55.28
N ASN A 36 0.75 10.73 -54.54
CA ASN A 36 2.14 10.25 -54.59
C ASN A 36 2.56 9.35 -53.43
N ILE A 37 1.70 9.15 -52.44
CA ILE A 37 1.98 8.29 -51.26
C ILE A 37 1.08 7.06 -51.33
N SER A 38 1.67 5.87 -51.38
CA SER A 38 0.87 4.64 -51.30
C SER A 38 0.23 4.47 -49.93
N ASP A 39 -0.95 3.86 -49.87
CA ASP A 39 -1.62 3.53 -48.60
C ASP A 39 -0.72 2.72 -47.67
N GLU A 40 0.15 1.88 -48.21
CA GLU A 40 1.12 1.09 -47.49
C GLU A 40 2.20 1.97 -46.82
N GLU A 41 2.60 3.06 -47.48
CA GLU A 41 3.60 3.99 -46.92
C GLU A 41 2.98 4.89 -45.85
N LEU A 42 1.74 5.35 -46.08
CA LEU A 42 0.98 6.17 -45.14
C LEU A 42 0.55 5.41 -43.87
N LEU A 43 0.26 4.13 -44.03
CA LEU A 43 -0.25 3.27 -42.97
C LEU A 43 0.81 2.35 -42.37
N THR A 44 2.09 2.51 -42.75
CA THR A 44 3.19 1.61 -42.35
C THR A 44 3.23 1.37 -40.82
N ASP A 45 3.01 2.40 -40.02
CA ASP A 45 3.03 2.29 -38.57
C ASP A 45 1.76 1.59 -38.00
N ILE A 46 0.63 1.80 -38.65
CA ILE A 46 -0.66 1.16 -38.33
C ILE A 46 -0.66 -0.30 -38.78
N LEU A 47 -0.10 -0.59 -39.94
CA LEU A 47 0.00 -1.96 -40.45
C LEU A 47 0.96 -2.83 -39.64
N LYS A 48 2.01 -2.24 -39.06
CA LYS A 48 2.90 -2.95 -38.13
C LYS A 48 2.23 -3.29 -36.80
N VAL A 49 1.23 -2.52 -36.40
CA VAL A 49 0.46 -2.71 -35.13
C VAL A 49 -0.89 -3.36 -35.43
N ARG A 50 -1.24 -3.55 -36.70
CA ARG A 50 -2.49 -4.23 -37.08
C ARG A 50 -2.49 -5.61 -36.44
N PRO A 51 -3.47 -5.94 -35.56
CA PRO A 51 -3.63 -7.30 -35.10
C PRO A 51 -3.80 -8.16 -36.34
N ASN A 52 -2.98 -9.20 -36.48
CA ASN A 52 -3.23 -10.21 -37.47
C ASN A 52 -4.66 -10.67 -37.26
N GLU A 53 -5.49 -10.58 -38.31
CA GLU A 53 -6.81 -11.18 -38.27
C GLU A 53 -6.58 -12.63 -37.85
N THR A 54 -7.21 -13.04 -36.76
CA THR A 54 -7.16 -14.41 -36.32
C THR A 54 -7.69 -15.25 -37.43
N THR A 55 -6.82 -16.01 -38.09
CA THR A 55 -7.12 -16.78 -39.31
C THR A 55 -7.82 -18.10 -38.96
N GLY A 56 -8.44 -18.21 -37.78
CA GLY A 56 -9.01 -19.48 -37.30
C GLY A 56 -7.97 -20.51 -36.84
N MET A 57 -6.68 -20.13 -36.81
CA MET A 57 -5.59 -21.03 -36.37
C MET A 57 -5.53 -21.22 -34.87
N GLU A 58 -6.29 -20.48 -34.08
CA GLU A 58 -6.37 -20.62 -32.62
C GLU A 58 -7.03 -21.94 -32.20
N SER A 59 -7.79 -22.55 -33.09
CA SER A 59 -8.42 -23.87 -32.90
C SER A 59 -7.50 -25.04 -33.27
N ILE A 60 -6.28 -24.79 -33.75
CA ILE A 60 -5.33 -25.84 -34.15
C ILE A 60 -4.32 -26.11 -33.04
N ILE A 61 -4.20 -27.38 -32.67
CA ILE A 61 -3.21 -27.88 -31.73
C ILE A 61 -2.18 -28.77 -32.45
N ILE A 62 -0.93 -28.62 -32.07
CA ILE A 62 0.13 -29.56 -32.42
C ILE A 62 0.33 -30.50 -31.22
N LEU A 63 0.28 -31.79 -31.50
CA LEU A 63 0.57 -32.84 -30.54
C LEU A 63 1.88 -33.52 -30.95
N ASP A 64 2.92 -33.34 -30.14
CA ASP A 64 4.26 -33.93 -30.36
C ASP A 64 4.53 -35.08 -29.37
N GLY A 65 5.55 -35.89 -29.66
CA GLY A 65 5.93 -37.03 -28.83
C GLY A 65 5.14 -38.31 -29.12
N LEU A 66 4.44 -38.39 -30.26
CA LEU A 66 3.77 -39.58 -30.72
C LEU A 66 4.75 -40.66 -31.22
N PRO A 67 4.44 -41.95 -31.07
CA PRO A 67 5.30 -42.99 -31.64
C PRO A 67 5.31 -42.94 -33.17
N MET A 68 6.51 -43.07 -33.76
CA MET A 68 6.67 -43.20 -35.20
C MET A 68 6.17 -44.56 -35.66
N VAL A 69 5.19 -44.60 -36.51
CA VAL A 69 4.53 -45.87 -36.97
C VAL A 69 4.44 -45.94 -38.49
N PRO A 70 4.56 -47.16 -39.06
CA PRO A 70 4.37 -47.36 -40.49
C PRO A 70 2.88 -47.21 -40.86
N PRO A 71 2.56 -47.03 -42.16
CA PRO A 71 1.20 -46.73 -42.65
C PRO A 71 0.14 -47.70 -42.17
N GLU A 72 0.48 -48.98 -42.06
CA GLU A 72 -0.45 -50.04 -41.62
C GLU A 72 -0.97 -49.85 -40.19
N ARG A 73 -0.23 -49.13 -39.35
CA ARG A 73 -0.58 -48.89 -37.95
C ARG A 73 -1.04 -47.45 -37.69
N LEU A 74 -0.94 -46.58 -38.66
CA LEU A 74 -1.27 -45.16 -38.50
C LEU A 74 -2.71 -44.94 -38.12
N GLU A 75 -3.65 -45.64 -38.79
CA GLU A 75 -5.09 -45.53 -38.44
C GLU A 75 -5.43 -46.00 -37.03
N LYS A 76 -4.70 -47.02 -36.54
CA LYS A 76 -4.87 -47.45 -35.15
C LYS A 76 -4.36 -46.42 -34.18
N LEU A 77 -3.21 -45.75 -34.47
CA LEU A 77 -2.65 -44.68 -33.65
C LEU A 77 -3.64 -43.48 -33.59
N LYS A 78 -4.17 -43.05 -34.73
CA LYS A 78 -5.16 -41.97 -34.80
C LYS A 78 -6.36 -42.23 -33.92
N ASN A 79 -6.96 -43.43 -34.02
CA ASN A 79 -8.11 -43.79 -33.23
C ASN A 79 -7.83 -43.85 -31.72
N VAL A 80 -6.64 -44.31 -31.31
CA VAL A 80 -6.23 -44.33 -29.91
C VAL A 80 -6.04 -42.92 -29.39
N VAL A 81 -5.35 -42.03 -30.14
CA VAL A 81 -5.11 -40.65 -29.74
C VAL A 81 -6.44 -39.88 -29.61
N LYS A 82 -7.34 -39.99 -30.59
CA LYS A 82 -8.69 -39.39 -30.51
C LYS A 82 -9.49 -39.87 -29.28
N LYS A 83 -9.45 -41.16 -29.00
CA LYS A 83 -10.12 -41.71 -27.83
C LYS A 83 -9.57 -41.17 -26.53
N ILE A 84 -8.24 -41.06 -26.42
CA ILE A 84 -7.58 -40.50 -25.23
C ILE A 84 -7.92 -39.01 -25.07
N MET A 85 -7.85 -38.22 -26.16
CA MET A 85 -8.21 -36.80 -26.14
C MET A 85 -9.67 -36.61 -25.71
N GLY A 86 -10.63 -37.33 -26.29
CA GLY A 86 -12.03 -37.23 -25.93
C GLY A 86 -12.31 -37.60 -24.48
N GLN A 87 -11.64 -38.63 -23.95
CA GLN A 87 -11.79 -39.03 -22.55
C GLN A 87 -11.19 -38.02 -21.55
N LEU A 88 -9.99 -37.47 -21.83
CA LEU A 88 -9.29 -36.59 -20.92
C LEU A 88 -9.84 -35.17 -20.94
N ALA A 89 -10.17 -34.66 -22.11
CA ALA A 89 -10.66 -33.27 -22.27
C ALA A 89 -12.20 -33.17 -22.27
N SER A 90 -12.91 -34.29 -22.16
CA SER A 90 -14.36 -34.36 -22.07
C SER A 90 -15.08 -33.61 -23.22
N PHE A 91 -14.76 -33.95 -24.47
CA PHE A 91 -15.39 -33.42 -25.68
C PHE A 91 -15.80 -34.53 -26.64
N ASP A 92 -16.70 -34.23 -27.58
CA ASP A 92 -17.08 -35.19 -28.60
C ASP A 92 -16.01 -35.23 -29.71
N VAL A 93 -15.58 -36.44 -30.08
CA VAL A 93 -14.59 -36.63 -31.17
C VAL A 93 -15.07 -36.04 -32.49
N ALA A 94 -16.38 -35.85 -32.68
CA ALA A 94 -16.97 -35.17 -33.83
C ALA A 94 -16.60 -33.67 -33.91
N GLU A 95 -16.13 -33.05 -32.82
CA GLU A 95 -15.62 -31.66 -32.82
C GLU A 95 -14.25 -31.52 -33.51
N ILE A 96 -13.58 -32.61 -33.86
CA ILE A 96 -12.34 -32.58 -34.63
C ILE A 96 -12.73 -32.43 -36.11
N ILE A 97 -12.47 -31.25 -36.67
CA ILE A 97 -12.77 -30.94 -38.09
C ILE A 97 -11.71 -31.55 -38.98
N ASN A 98 -10.47 -31.47 -38.63
CA ASN A 98 -9.34 -31.90 -39.46
C ASN A 98 -8.23 -32.53 -38.62
N GLU A 99 -7.53 -33.51 -39.17
CA GLU A 99 -6.36 -34.13 -38.59
C GLU A 99 -5.27 -34.39 -39.62
N ILE A 100 -4.07 -33.98 -39.35
CA ILE A 100 -2.93 -34.14 -40.25
C ILE A 100 -1.79 -34.82 -39.48
N HIS A 101 -1.36 -35.99 -39.94
CA HIS A 101 -0.19 -36.68 -39.47
C HIS A 101 0.89 -36.64 -40.52
N PRO A 102 1.92 -35.82 -40.40
CA PRO A 102 3.00 -35.72 -41.35
C PRO A 102 3.77 -37.04 -41.49
N LEU A 103 4.08 -37.42 -42.73
CA LEU A 103 4.83 -38.61 -43.06
C LEU A 103 6.20 -38.24 -43.60
N ASP A 104 7.18 -39.09 -43.42
CA ASP A 104 8.50 -38.99 -44.00
C ASP A 104 8.52 -39.54 -45.44
N GLU A 105 9.70 -39.53 -46.10
CA GLU A 105 9.86 -40.07 -47.44
C GLU A 105 9.55 -41.56 -47.55
N ASN A 106 9.62 -42.28 -46.45
CA ASN A 106 9.32 -43.72 -46.34
C ASN A 106 7.91 -44.03 -45.89
N ASN A 107 6.99 -43.02 -45.90
CA ASN A 107 5.63 -43.09 -45.40
C ASN A 107 5.49 -43.50 -43.91
N VAL A 108 6.50 -43.26 -43.08
CA VAL A 108 6.44 -43.43 -41.62
C VAL A 108 6.02 -42.12 -40.98
N SER A 109 5.18 -42.14 -39.93
CA SER A 109 4.78 -40.92 -39.21
C SER A 109 5.99 -40.23 -38.55
N LYS A 110 6.04 -38.90 -38.60
CA LYS A 110 7.13 -38.11 -38.05
C LYS A 110 7.06 -37.92 -36.52
N GLY A 111 6.09 -38.53 -35.84
CA GLY A 111 5.97 -38.47 -34.38
C GLY A 111 5.20 -37.26 -33.84
N PHE A 112 4.62 -36.43 -34.73
CA PHE A 112 3.74 -35.33 -34.35
C PHE A 112 2.50 -35.26 -35.27
N ALA A 113 1.45 -34.56 -34.79
CA ALA A 113 0.21 -34.43 -35.53
C ALA A 113 -0.46 -33.08 -35.25
N PHE A 114 -1.24 -32.59 -36.22
CA PHE A 114 -2.07 -31.40 -36.10
C PHE A 114 -3.53 -31.83 -35.95
N TYR A 115 -4.25 -31.18 -35.03
CA TYR A 115 -5.67 -31.37 -34.81
C TYR A 115 -6.37 -30.03 -34.82
N GLU A 116 -7.36 -29.88 -35.71
CA GLU A 116 -8.20 -28.71 -35.81
C GLU A 116 -9.56 -29.01 -35.17
N PHE A 117 -9.99 -28.14 -34.28
CA PHE A 117 -11.25 -28.28 -33.56
C PHE A 117 -12.29 -27.29 -34.06
N ALA A 118 -13.57 -27.62 -33.97
CA ALA A 118 -14.63 -26.68 -34.24
C ALA A 118 -14.58 -25.47 -33.30
N ASP A 119 -14.81 -24.29 -33.84
CA ASP A 119 -14.97 -23.09 -33.05
C ASP A 119 -16.16 -23.26 -32.11
N SER A 120 -15.89 -23.19 -30.82
CA SER A 120 -16.93 -23.26 -29.80
C SER A 120 -16.93 -21.96 -29.00
N ASP A 121 -18.11 -21.37 -28.79
CA ASP A 121 -18.32 -20.21 -27.91
C ASP A 121 -18.09 -20.56 -26.43
N ALA A 122 -17.67 -21.79 -26.13
CA ALA A 122 -17.43 -22.27 -24.78
C ALA A 122 -16.06 -21.79 -24.27
N GLU A 123 -16.02 -21.12 -23.16
CA GLU A 123 -14.77 -20.82 -22.45
C GLU A 123 -14.53 -21.82 -21.29
N PRO A 124 -13.39 -22.53 -21.31
CA PRO A 124 -12.30 -22.54 -22.29
C PRO A 124 -12.66 -23.32 -23.56
N SER A 125 -12.11 -22.89 -24.72
CA SER A 125 -12.33 -23.56 -26.01
C SER A 125 -11.92 -25.04 -25.96
N THR A 126 -12.48 -25.89 -26.86
CA THR A 126 -12.14 -27.30 -26.93
C THR A 126 -10.65 -27.50 -27.14
N ALA A 127 -10.01 -26.71 -28.00
CA ALA A 127 -8.56 -26.69 -28.20
C ALA A 127 -7.78 -26.43 -26.90
N ALA A 128 -8.19 -25.43 -26.09
CA ALA A 128 -7.54 -25.12 -24.81
C ALA A 128 -7.67 -26.24 -23.80
N ARG A 129 -8.82 -26.91 -23.75
CA ARG A 129 -9.05 -28.07 -22.86
C ARG A 129 -8.16 -29.24 -23.25
N VAL A 130 -8.06 -29.52 -24.54
CA VAL A 130 -7.23 -30.61 -25.09
C VAL A 130 -5.75 -30.31 -24.86
N LYS A 131 -5.28 -29.10 -25.15
CA LYS A 131 -3.88 -28.66 -24.84
C LYS A 131 -3.54 -28.95 -23.38
N LYS A 132 -4.40 -28.51 -22.46
CA LYS A 132 -4.17 -28.68 -21.01
C LYS A 132 -4.17 -30.15 -20.58
N ALA A 133 -5.02 -30.99 -21.19
CA ALA A 133 -5.16 -32.40 -20.84
C ALA A 133 -4.04 -33.28 -21.41
N MET A 134 -3.58 -32.94 -22.61
CA MET A 134 -2.59 -33.75 -23.35
C MET A 134 -1.15 -33.38 -23.03
N ASN A 135 -0.89 -32.13 -22.60
CA ASN A 135 0.46 -31.71 -22.31
C ASN A 135 1.03 -32.42 -21.07
N GLY A 136 2.14 -33.15 -21.26
CA GLY A 136 2.76 -33.96 -20.23
C GLY A 136 2.10 -35.34 -20.03
N TYR A 137 1.12 -35.72 -20.86
CA TYR A 137 0.49 -37.03 -20.77
C TYR A 137 1.47 -38.14 -21.21
N LYS A 138 1.61 -39.18 -20.38
CA LYS A 138 2.43 -40.34 -20.70
C LYS A 138 1.64 -41.29 -21.55
N PHE A 139 1.89 -41.31 -22.84
CA PHE A 139 1.23 -42.18 -23.81
C PHE A 139 1.66 -43.65 -23.62
N ASP A 140 2.96 -43.87 -23.43
CA ASP A 140 3.52 -45.17 -23.08
C ASP A 140 4.79 -44.99 -22.22
N LYS A 141 5.59 -46.06 -22.04
CA LYS A 141 6.84 -46.01 -21.24
C LYS A 141 7.93 -45.13 -21.83
N GLN A 142 7.90 -44.88 -23.13
CA GLN A 142 8.94 -44.15 -23.86
C GLN A 142 8.46 -42.80 -24.39
N HIS A 143 7.14 -42.60 -24.57
CA HIS A 143 6.55 -41.43 -25.20
C HIS A 143 5.73 -40.62 -24.21
N THR A 144 6.12 -39.35 -24.03
CA THR A 144 5.35 -38.35 -23.29
C THR A 144 4.91 -37.29 -24.29
N LEU A 145 3.64 -36.97 -24.30
CA LEU A 145 3.06 -36.03 -25.26
C LEU A 145 3.27 -34.60 -24.80
N SER A 146 3.56 -33.71 -25.75
CA SER A 146 3.52 -32.26 -25.62
C SER A 146 2.44 -31.70 -26.52
N ALA A 147 1.64 -30.76 -26.02
CA ALA A 147 0.56 -30.14 -26.77
C ALA A 147 0.68 -28.63 -26.73
N ASP A 148 0.77 -28.00 -27.91
CA ASP A 148 0.90 -26.56 -28.06
C ASP A 148 -0.07 -26.04 -29.15
N PHE A 149 -0.45 -24.75 -29.03
CA PHE A 149 -1.22 -24.13 -30.10
C PHE A 149 -0.34 -23.86 -31.32
N PHE A 150 -0.89 -24.01 -32.51
CA PHE A 150 -0.17 -23.70 -33.74
C PHE A 150 0.26 -22.23 -33.81
N VAL A 151 -0.59 -21.32 -33.31
CA VAL A 151 -0.30 -19.87 -33.24
C VAL A 151 0.92 -19.56 -32.35
N ASP A 152 1.23 -20.39 -31.37
CA ASP A 152 2.37 -20.18 -30.47
C ASP A 152 3.73 -20.43 -31.15
N PHE A 153 3.74 -21.07 -32.33
CA PHE A 153 5.00 -21.38 -33.05
C PHE A 153 5.73 -20.13 -33.55
N ASP A 154 5.03 -19.08 -33.94
CA ASP A 154 5.65 -17.81 -34.34
C ASP A 154 6.45 -17.19 -33.19
N LYS A 155 6.01 -17.42 -31.97
CA LYS A 155 6.75 -16.99 -30.76
C LYS A 155 8.02 -17.80 -30.57
N TYR A 156 7.99 -19.13 -30.85
CA TYR A 156 9.17 -19.99 -30.74
C TYR A 156 10.17 -19.72 -31.85
N ILE A 157 9.73 -19.42 -33.07
CA ILE A 157 10.61 -19.07 -34.20
C ILE A 157 11.38 -17.77 -33.91
N SER A 158 10.76 -16.84 -33.19
CA SER A 158 11.39 -15.56 -32.84
C SER A 158 12.38 -15.64 -31.68
N VAL A 159 12.44 -16.79 -30.98
CA VAL A 159 13.39 -16.99 -29.87
C VAL A 159 14.75 -17.36 -30.45
N PRO A 160 15.83 -16.60 -30.17
CA PRO A 160 17.16 -16.95 -30.62
C PRO A 160 17.64 -18.27 -30.00
N ASP A 161 18.37 -19.09 -30.78
CA ASP A 161 18.89 -20.40 -30.35
C ASP A 161 19.85 -20.28 -29.16
N GLU A 162 20.54 -19.16 -29.02
CA GLU A 162 21.38 -18.84 -27.91
C GLU A 162 20.69 -17.82 -27.00
N ALA A 163 20.58 -18.13 -25.71
CA ALA A 163 20.06 -17.19 -24.74
C ALA A 163 20.97 -15.97 -24.66
N GLU A 164 20.47 -14.79 -25.03
CA GLU A 164 21.18 -13.55 -24.76
C GLU A 164 21.32 -13.37 -23.27
N GLU A 165 22.56 -13.32 -22.76
CA GLU A 165 22.79 -12.96 -21.38
C GLU A 165 22.20 -11.58 -21.11
N PRO A 166 21.34 -11.42 -20.09
CA PRO A 166 20.76 -10.14 -19.79
C PRO A 166 21.87 -9.13 -19.54
N THR A 167 21.86 -8.02 -20.26
CA THR A 167 22.82 -6.93 -20.09
C THR A 167 22.76 -6.46 -18.64
N VAL A 168 23.83 -6.76 -17.89
CA VAL A 168 23.95 -6.35 -16.49
C VAL A 168 24.00 -4.82 -16.47
N ARG A 169 22.98 -4.20 -15.93
CA ARG A 169 22.99 -2.75 -15.73
C ARG A 169 24.10 -2.41 -14.76
N PRO A 170 24.98 -1.44 -15.10
CA PRO A 170 26.04 -1.04 -14.18
C PRO A 170 25.42 -0.56 -12.87
N PHE A 171 25.99 -1.01 -11.76
CA PHE A 171 25.58 -0.55 -10.43
C PHE A 171 25.78 0.97 -10.36
N LYS A 172 24.72 1.68 -10.03
CA LYS A 172 24.74 3.12 -9.75
C LYS A 172 24.66 3.30 -8.25
N ASP A 173 25.73 3.78 -7.64
CA ASP A 173 25.74 4.07 -6.21
C ASP A 173 24.68 5.16 -5.91
N PRO A 174 23.66 4.87 -5.13
CA PRO A 174 22.66 5.85 -4.75
C PRO A 174 23.15 6.84 -3.66
N GLY A 175 24.38 6.69 -3.17
CA GLY A 175 24.94 7.48 -2.08
C GLY A 175 24.37 7.13 -0.71
N ASN A 176 24.55 8.03 0.27
CA ASN A 176 24.02 7.81 1.62
C ASN A 176 22.50 8.06 1.67
N LEU A 177 21.73 6.97 1.58
CA LEU A 177 20.26 7.02 1.65
C LEU A 177 19.72 7.30 3.05
N ARG A 178 20.57 7.27 4.08
CA ARG A 178 20.22 7.51 5.49
C ARG A 178 20.87 8.78 6.05
N TYR A 179 21.22 9.71 5.19
CA TYR A 179 21.92 10.98 5.49
C TYR A 179 21.28 11.78 6.64
N TRP A 180 19.94 11.72 6.79
CA TRP A 180 19.24 12.51 7.83
C TRP A 180 19.53 12.02 9.25
N LEU A 181 20.03 10.76 9.42
CA LEU A 181 20.44 10.24 10.72
C LEU A 181 21.80 10.74 11.17
N GLU A 182 22.60 11.25 10.24
CA GLU A 182 23.94 11.80 10.47
C GLU A 182 23.92 13.33 10.58
N SER A 183 22.80 13.96 10.28
CA SER A 183 22.62 15.41 10.41
C SER A 183 22.66 15.84 11.87
N ASP A 184 23.35 16.95 12.19
CA ASP A 184 23.45 17.53 13.53
C ASP A 184 22.07 17.88 14.13
N ASP A 185 21.10 18.24 13.26
CA ASP A 185 19.74 18.55 13.68
C ASP A 185 18.87 17.30 13.84
N CYS A 186 19.12 16.30 13.03
CA CYS A 186 18.46 14.96 13.07
C CYS A 186 16.93 15.03 13.20
N TYR A 187 16.29 15.99 12.50
CA TYR A 187 14.83 16.14 12.50
C TYR A 187 14.13 14.95 11.88
N ASP A 188 12.95 14.60 12.41
CA ASP A 188 12.09 13.62 11.78
C ASP A 188 11.49 14.17 10.50
N HIS A 189 11.36 13.33 9.51
CA HIS A 189 10.76 13.67 8.22
C HIS A 189 9.33 13.12 8.14
N TYR A 190 8.49 13.81 7.40
CA TYR A 190 7.17 13.33 7.05
C TYR A 190 6.82 13.71 5.61
N ALA A 191 5.89 13.00 5.04
CA ALA A 191 5.36 13.26 3.71
C ALA A 191 3.85 13.49 3.77
N VAL A 192 3.37 14.40 2.95
CA VAL A 192 1.95 14.72 2.78
C VAL A 192 1.57 14.66 1.31
N ILE A 193 0.38 14.16 1.02
CA ILE A 193 -0.26 14.22 -0.30
C ILE A 193 -1.48 15.11 -0.17
N TRP A 194 -1.59 16.09 -1.07
CA TRP A 194 -2.61 17.13 -0.99
C TRP A 194 -2.99 17.68 -2.37
N GLY A 195 -4.02 18.50 -2.45
CA GLY A 195 -4.37 19.26 -3.67
C GLY A 195 -5.36 18.58 -4.61
N GLY A 196 -5.89 17.36 -4.32
CA GLY A 196 -6.82 16.65 -5.21
C GLY A 196 -8.09 17.44 -5.58
N ASN A 197 -8.48 18.41 -4.76
CA ASN A 197 -9.65 19.28 -5.03
C ASN A 197 -9.38 20.35 -6.10
N THR A 198 -8.13 20.67 -6.40
CA THR A 198 -7.71 21.70 -7.36
C THR A 198 -7.35 21.12 -8.73
N GLY A 199 -7.45 19.80 -8.91
CA GLY A 199 -7.16 19.09 -10.15
C GLY A 199 -5.71 18.68 -10.33
N THR A 200 -4.79 19.13 -9.47
CA THR A 200 -3.38 18.70 -9.45
C THR A 200 -3.04 18.15 -8.07
N GLU A 201 -2.83 16.85 -7.98
CA GLU A 201 -2.37 16.22 -6.75
C GLU A 201 -0.87 16.43 -6.58
N LYS A 202 -0.47 16.91 -5.41
CA LYS A 202 0.92 17.18 -5.06
C LYS A 202 1.35 16.32 -3.89
N MET A 203 2.60 15.94 -3.89
CA MET A 203 3.23 15.31 -2.75
C MET A 203 4.44 16.12 -2.30
N THR A 204 4.52 16.35 -1.01
CA THR A 204 5.55 17.18 -0.39
C THR A 204 6.18 16.44 0.78
N ALA A 205 7.51 16.47 0.87
CA ALA A 205 8.27 15.94 2.00
C ALA A 205 8.84 17.10 2.83
N TYR A 206 8.73 17.00 4.15
CA TYR A 206 9.19 17.99 5.11
C TYR A 206 10.11 17.40 6.17
N ALA A 207 11.02 18.22 6.69
CA ALA A 207 11.69 17.98 7.96
C ALA A 207 10.95 18.74 9.08
N ASN A 208 10.64 18.04 10.19
CA ASN A 208 9.90 18.59 11.32
C ASN A 208 10.79 19.47 12.20
N SER A 209 11.16 20.64 11.73
CA SER A 209 11.93 21.59 12.53
C SER A 209 11.07 22.23 13.63
N PRO A 210 11.66 22.72 14.75
CA PRO A 210 10.91 23.21 15.90
C PRO A 210 10.03 24.43 15.64
N VAL A 211 10.38 25.25 14.66
CA VAL A 211 9.70 26.53 14.37
C VAL A 211 8.68 26.37 13.25
N GLU A 212 9.17 26.04 12.07
CA GLU A 212 8.36 25.79 10.87
C GLU A 212 8.89 24.55 10.17
N PRO A 213 8.05 23.73 9.54
CA PRO A 213 8.51 22.60 8.76
C PRO A 213 9.43 23.08 7.64
N ALA A 214 10.60 22.46 7.54
CA ALA A 214 11.51 22.75 6.44
C ALA A 214 11.13 21.89 5.22
N LEU A 215 10.87 22.55 4.09
CA LEU A 215 10.59 21.86 2.83
C LEU A 215 11.84 21.11 2.37
N LEU A 216 11.69 19.81 2.11
CA LEU A 216 12.74 18.96 1.54
C LEU A 216 12.56 18.79 0.04
N GLU A 217 11.37 18.44 -0.39
CA GLU A 217 11.06 18.22 -1.80
C GLU A 217 9.55 18.35 -2.02
N GLU A 218 9.14 18.93 -3.16
CA GLU A 218 7.76 19.00 -3.62
C GLU A 218 7.69 18.62 -5.09
N ARG A 219 6.73 17.77 -5.46
CA ARG A 219 6.49 17.36 -6.86
C ARG A 219 5.02 17.23 -7.14
N ASP A 220 4.63 17.66 -8.32
CA ASP A 220 3.32 17.42 -8.89
C ASP A 220 3.26 15.97 -9.40
N HIS A 221 2.14 15.28 -9.17
CA HIS A 221 1.90 13.90 -9.62
C HIS A 221 3.04 12.93 -9.28
N TRP A 222 3.63 13.06 -8.09
CA TRP A 222 4.70 12.18 -7.65
C TRP A 222 4.22 10.74 -7.40
N THR A 223 2.94 10.57 -7.15
CA THR A 223 2.26 9.27 -7.04
C THR A 223 0.85 9.38 -7.60
N ASP A 224 0.32 8.28 -8.17
CA ASP A 224 -1.05 8.22 -8.69
C ASP A 224 -2.06 7.80 -7.61
N ARG A 225 -1.60 7.39 -6.42
CA ARG A 225 -2.45 6.89 -5.33
C ARG A 225 -1.98 7.39 -3.97
N TYR A 226 -1.26 6.58 -3.27
CA TYR A 226 -0.63 6.85 -1.98
C TYR A 226 0.86 6.54 -2.05
N ALA A 227 1.59 6.86 -1.02
CA ALA A 227 3.00 6.55 -0.93
C ALA A 227 3.30 5.75 0.35
N ILE A 228 4.33 4.94 0.32
CA ILE A 228 4.72 4.11 1.46
C ILE A 228 6.21 4.33 1.75
N TRP A 229 6.52 4.63 3.00
CA TRP A 229 7.89 4.54 3.48
C TRP A 229 8.28 3.08 3.69
N SER A 230 9.51 2.74 3.38
CA SER A 230 10.08 1.46 3.78
C SER A 230 10.25 1.39 5.32
N PRO A 231 10.26 0.19 5.93
CA PRO A 231 10.22 0.04 7.39
C PRO A 231 11.34 0.73 8.16
N LEU A 232 12.52 0.88 7.56
CA LEU A 232 13.66 1.59 8.12
C LEU A 232 13.80 3.03 7.60
N GLY A 233 12.84 3.48 6.80
CA GLY A 233 12.81 4.82 6.22
C GLY A 233 13.85 5.09 5.15
N THR A 234 14.51 4.09 4.60
CA THR A 234 15.52 4.27 3.57
C THR A 234 14.90 4.73 2.25
N TYR A 235 13.76 4.17 1.89
CA TYR A 235 13.07 4.39 0.61
C TYR A 235 11.68 4.97 0.80
N LEU A 236 11.26 5.77 -0.17
CA LEU A 236 9.88 6.16 -0.38
C LEU A 236 9.38 5.46 -1.65
N ALA A 237 8.31 4.68 -1.55
CA ALA A 237 7.69 4.00 -2.67
C ALA A 237 6.46 4.78 -3.14
N THR A 238 6.38 5.07 -4.43
CA THR A 238 5.24 5.71 -5.09
C THR A 238 4.63 4.78 -6.12
N PHE A 239 3.32 4.90 -6.29
CA PHE A 239 2.53 4.03 -7.15
C PHE A 239 2.17 4.73 -8.44
N HIS A 240 2.42 4.07 -9.56
CA HIS A 240 2.13 4.56 -10.90
C HIS A 240 1.40 3.49 -11.70
N GLN A 241 0.73 3.88 -12.75
CA GLN A 241 -0.01 2.97 -13.62
C GLN A 241 0.89 1.81 -14.14
N LYS A 242 2.17 2.10 -14.43
CA LYS A 242 3.15 1.13 -14.95
C LYS A 242 3.92 0.37 -13.86
N GLY A 243 3.68 0.65 -12.58
CA GLY A 243 4.37 -0.03 -11.48
C GLY A 243 4.73 0.87 -10.30
N VAL A 244 5.73 0.46 -9.53
CA VAL A 244 6.18 1.15 -8.32
C VAL A 244 7.56 1.76 -8.56
N ALA A 245 7.76 3.02 -8.15
CA ALA A 245 9.05 3.69 -8.15
C ALA A 245 9.57 3.88 -6.72
N LEU A 246 10.88 3.67 -6.52
CA LEU A 246 11.56 3.95 -5.25
C LEU A 246 12.41 5.22 -5.35
N TRP A 247 12.29 6.03 -4.32
CA TRP A 247 12.97 7.32 -4.17
C TRP A 247 13.79 7.34 -2.89
N GLY A 248 14.90 8.08 -2.89
CA GLY A 248 15.74 8.22 -1.70
C GLY A 248 16.84 9.26 -1.85
N GLY A 249 17.61 9.40 -0.78
CA GLY A 249 18.68 10.40 -0.69
C GLY A 249 18.16 11.81 -0.41
N PRO A 250 19.07 12.82 -0.32
CA PRO A 250 18.73 14.19 0.07
C PRO A 250 17.75 14.91 -0.86
N LYS A 251 17.78 14.59 -2.14
CA LYS A 251 16.90 15.16 -3.19
C LYS A 251 15.80 14.21 -3.64
N PHE A 252 15.53 13.16 -2.89
CA PHE A 252 14.57 12.13 -3.29
C PHE A 252 14.77 11.73 -4.76
N ALA A 253 16.02 11.38 -5.13
CA ALA A 253 16.31 10.91 -6.48
C ALA A 253 15.66 9.53 -6.70
N GLN A 254 15.26 9.26 -7.94
CA GLN A 254 14.73 7.95 -8.30
C GLN A 254 15.86 6.92 -8.26
N ILE A 255 15.67 5.86 -7.47
CA ILE A 255 16.65 4.78 -7.29
C ILE A 255 16.35 3.67 -8.29
N THR A 256 15.11 3.18 -8.28
CA THR A 256 14.70 2.07 -9.17
C THR A 256 13.20 2.09 -9.45
N ARG A 257 12.78 1.28 -10.41
CA ARG A 257 11.37 1.02 -10.75
C ARG A 257 11.12 -0.46 -10.87
N PHE A 258 9.96 -0.89 -10.37
CA PHE A 258 9.44 -2.24 -10.54
C PHE A 258 8.28 -2.18 -11.54
N SER A 259 8.47 -2.82 -12.67
CA SER A 259 7.45 -2.86 -13.73
C SER A 259 6.38 -3.89 -13.38
N HIS A 260 5.25 -3.41 -12.89
CA HIS A 260 4.08 -4.22 -12.55
C HIS A 260 2.83 -3.38 -12.81
N GLU A 261 2.29 -3.54 -14.02
CA GLU A 261 1.16 -2.74 -14.48
C GLU A 261 -0.10 -2.96 -13.63
N GLY A 262 -0.80 -1.87 -13.32
CA GLY A 262 -2.01 -1.91 -12.52
C GLY A 262 -1.80 -2.23 -11.04
N VAL A 263 -0.59 -2.04 -10.50
CA VAL A 263 -0.28 -2.27 -9.09
C VAL A 263 -1.17 -1.42 -8.19
N VAL A 264 -1.75 -2.06 -7.17
CA VAL A 264 -2.64 -1.41 -6.21
C VAL A 264 -2.04 -1.32 -4.83
N ASN A 265 -1.12 -2.22 -4.48
CA ASN A 265 -0.50 -2.26 -3.17
C ASN A 265 0.93 -2.81 -3.23
N ALA A 266 1.73 -2.48 -2.23
CA ALA A 266 3.06 -3.04 -2.06
C ALA A 266 3.40 -3.17 -0.57
N ALA A 267 4.25 -4.14 -0.24
CA ALA A 267 4.73 -4.38 1.11
C ALA A 267 6.23 -4.68 1.10
N PHE A 268 6.99 -3.98 1.93
CA PHE A 268 8.41 -4.26 2.10
C PHE A 268 8.65 -5.41 3.08
N SER A 269 9.77 -6.09 2.91
CA SER A 269 10.32 -6.94 3.95
C SER A 269 10.90 -6.11 5.10
N PRO A 270 11.03 -6.66 6.32
CA PRO A 270 11.44 -5.91 7.52
C PRO A 270 12.77 -5.16 7.39
N ASN A 271 13.76 -5.74 6.71
CA ASN A 271 15.09 -5.15 6.49
C ASN A 271 15.23 -4.48 5.11
N GLU A 272 14.11 -4.24 4.40
CA GLU A 272 14.05 -3.53 3.12
C GLU A 272 14.76 -4.24 1.95
N ARG A 273 15.08 -5.52 2.08
CA ARG A 273 15.76 -6.27 1.03
C ARG A 273 14.81 -6.64 -0.13
N TYR A 274 13.56 -6.91 0.19
CA TYR A 274 12.54 -7.32 -0.78
C TYR A 274 11.33 -6.40 -0.73
N ILE A 275 10.64 -6.31 -1.86
CA ILE A 275 9.34 -5.66 -1.98
C ILE A 275 8.37 -6.59 -2.71
N LEU A 276 7.20 -6.82 -2.13
CA LEU A 276 6.09 -7.52 -2.75
C LEU A 276 5.16 -6.49 -3.36
N THR A 277 4.91 -6.58 -4.66
CA THR A 277 3.92 -5.74 -5.36
C THR A 277 2.70 -6.58 -5.71
N MET A 278 1.53 -5.96 -5.62
CA MET A 278 0.23 -6.62 -5.79
C MET A 278 -0.64 -5.82 -6.73
N ARG A 279 -1.30 -6.50 -7.67
CA ARG A 279 -2.32 -5.91 -8.54
C ARG A 279 -3.66 -6.62 -8.38
N ASN A 280 -4.72 -6.00 -8.85
CA ASN A 280 -6.00 -6.69 -8.99
C ASN A 280 -5.92 -7.69 -10.16
N LYS A 281 -6.52 -8.85 -9.98
CA LYS A 281 -6.64 -9.80 -11.08
C LYS A 281 -7.49 -9.18 -12.21
N PRO A 282 -7.01 -9.16 -13.46
CA PRO A 282 -7.82 -8.72 -14.60
C PRO A 282 -9.08 -9.59 -14.75
N GLU A 283 -10.21 -8.97 -15.09
CA GLU A 283 -11.50 -9.68 -15.18
C GLU A 283 -11.52 -10.76 -16.25
N HIS A 284 -10.80 -10.55 -17.36
CA HIS A 284 -10.71 -11.49 -18.48
C HIS A 284 -9.87 -12.73 -18.19
N LEU A 285 -9.09 -12.76 -17.10
CA LEU A 285 -8.24 -13.90 -16.75
C LEU A 285 -8.88 -14.75 -15.63
N PRO A 286 -9.02 -16.05 -15.78
CA PRO A 286 -9.46 -16.94 -14.71
C PRO A 286 -8.46 -16.99 -13.56
N VAL A 287 -7.16 -16.98 -13.87
CA VAL A 287 -6.03 -16.95 -12.92
C VAL A 287 -4.99 -15.96 -13.42
N ASP A 288 -4.52 -15.08 -12.57
CA ASP A 288 -3.37 -14.22 -12.86
C ASP A 288 -2.13 -14.77 -12.16
N GLU A 289 -1.18 -15.31 -12.94
CA GLU A 289 0.07 -15.89 -12.44
C GLU A 289 1.06 -14.84 -11.94
N GLN A 290 0.83 -13.58 -12.29
CA GLN A 290 1.68 -12.45 -11.92
C GLN A 290 0.96 -11.41 -11.06
N CYS A 291 -0.13 -11.81 -10.41
CA CYS A 291 -0.90 -10.92 -9.54
C CYS A 291 -0.06 -10.38 -8.36
N LEU A 292 0.81 -11.23 -7.81
CA LEU A 292 1.75 -10.86 -6.76
C LEU A 292 3.18 -11.17 -7.24
N ILE A 293 4.06 -10.17 -7.17
CA ILE A 293 5.45 -10.31 -7.59
C ILE A 293 6.37 -9.86 -6.47
N LEU A 294 7.32 -10.73 -6.12
CA LEU A 294 8.37 -10.45 -5.16
C LEU A 294 9.64 -10.02 -5.89
N TRP A 295 10.15 -8.84 -5.53
CA TRP A 295 11.33 -8.22 -6.12
C TRP A 295 12.44 -8.06 -5.10
N ASP A 296 13.67 -8.13 -5.55
CA ASP A 296 14.85 -7.71 -4.80
C ASP A 296 15.02 -6.20 -4.99
N VAL A 297 15.08 -5.45 -3.88
CA VAL A 297 15.09 -3.98 -3.92
C VAL A 297 16.37 -3.43 -4.53
N VAL A 298 17.51 -4.07 -4.27
CA VAL A 298 18.83 -3.59 -4.74
C VAL A 298 19.05 -3.88 -6.23
N THR A 299 18.74 -5.10 -6.65
CA THR A 299 18.97 -5.54 -8.03
C THR A 299 17.79 -5.26 -8.96
N SER A 300 16.63 -4.95 -8.41
CA SER A 300 15.34 -4.82 -9.12
C SER A 300 14.90 -6.11 -9.83
N ALA A 301 15.53 -7.24 -9.51
CA ALA A 301 15.23 -8.51 -10.14
C ALA A 301 13.96 -9.14 -9.56
N LYS A 302 13.12 -9.67 -10.45
CA LYS A 302 11.97 -10.49 -10.07
C LYS A 302 12.48 -11.82 -9.48
N LYS A 303 12.11 -12.12 -8.24
CA LYS A 303 12.53 -13.34 -7.54
C LYS A 303 11.48 -14.42 -7.59
N LYS A 304 10.21 -14.06 -7.39
CA LYS A 304 9.10 -15.02 -7.38
C LYS A 304 7.79 -14.33 -7.74
N SER A 305 6.87 -15.07 -8.36
CA SER A 305 5.49 -14.65 -8.53
C SER A 305 4.54 -15.65 -7.90
N PHE A 306 3.36 -15.18 -7.53
CA PHE A 306 2.29 -16.00 -6.98
C PHE A 306 1.03 -15.77 -7.77
N ALA A 307 0.37 -16.87 -8.12
CA ALA A 307 -0.88 -16.87 -8.84
C ALA A 307 -2.06 -16.48 -7.94
N TRP A 308 -3.02 -15.76 -8.49
CA TRP A 308 -4.23 -15.35 -7.80
C TRP A 308 -5.46 -15.60 -8.68
N SER A 309 -6.48 -16.23 -8.12
CA SER A 309 -7.70 -16.62 -8.84
C SER A 309 -8.97 -15.98 -8.30
N GLU A 310 -8.90 -15.28 -7.14
CA GLU A 310 -10.06 -14.65 -6.53
C GLU A 310 -10.38 -13.31 -7.18
N LYS A 311 -11.66 -12.90 -7.11
CA LYS A 311 -12.11 -11.58 -7.60
C LYS A 311 -11.61 -10.45 -6.72
N ASP A 312 -11.52 -10.72 -5.41
CA ASP A 312 -11.05 -9.73 -4.45
C ASP A 312 -9.54 -9.52 -4.57
N SER A 313 -9.11 -8.30 -4.27
CA SER A 313 -7.68 -7.96 -4.26
C SER A 313 -6.90 -8.83 -3.28
N PRO A 314 -5.68 -9.22 -3.60
CA PRO A 314 -4.80 -9.87 -2.65
C PRO A 314 -4.62 -9.02 -1.38
N ASN A 315 -4.72 -9.66 -0.22
CA ASN A 315 -4.46 -8.99 1.05
C ASN A 315 -2.96 -8.65 1.16
N PRO A 316 -2.56 -7.43 1.59
CA PRO A 316 -1.16 -7.09 1.87
C PRO A 316 -0.46 -8.08 2.81
N ASN A 317 -1.22 -8.69 3.73
CA ASN A 317 -0.72 -9.69 4.68
C ASN A 317 -0.66 -11.12 4.12
N PHE A 318 -0.86 -11.31 2.81
CA PHE A 318 -0.74 -12.61 2.15
C PHE A 318 0.62 -13.28 2.43
N LEU A 319 1.69 -12.49 2.41
CA LEU A 319 3.06 -12.93 2.69
C LEU A 319 3.54 -12.29 3.98
N LYS A 320 3.91 -13.10 4.97
CA LYS A 320 4.46 -12.63 6.25
C LYS A 320 5.91 -13.11 6.40
N TRP A 321 6.82 -12.19 6.73
CA TRP A 321 8.26 -12.42 6.85
C TRP A 321 8.68 -12.86 8.24
N SER A 322 9.72 -13.70 8.31
CA SER A 322 10.48 -13.86 9.55
C SER A 322 11.30 -12.58 9.84
N PRO A 323 11.60 -12.26 11.11
CA PRO A 323 12.30 -11.02 11.46
C PRO A 323 13.72 -10.91 10.88
N ASP A 324 14.37 -12.05 10.62
CA ASP A 324 15.71 -12.14 10.03
C ASP A 324 15.69 -12.21 8.49
N GLU A 325 14.49 -12.21 7.87
CA GLU A 325 14.27 -12.37 6.43
C GLU A 325 14.84 -13.65 5.82
N ASN A 326 15.22 -14.63 6.62
CA ASN A 326 15.68 -15.91 6.09
C ASN A 326 14.50 -16.75 5.56
N TYR A 327 13.29 -16.47 6.05
CA TYR A 327 12.08 -17.15 5.66
C TYR A 327 10.92 -16.19 5.43
N PHE A 328 9.98 -16.63 4.64
CA PHE A 328 8.65 -16.05 4.59
C PHE A 328 7.60 -17.16 4.49
N ALA A 329 6.41 -16.86 4.93
CA ALA A 329 5.31 -17.80 4.88
C ALA A 329 4.11 -17.19 4.15
N THR A 330 3.37 -18.03 3.44
CA THR A 330 2.12 -17.68 2.76
C THR A 330 1.04 -18.69 3.14
N MET A 331 -0.20 -18.23 3.17
CA MET A 331 -1.34 -19.11 3.36
C MET A 331 -1.98 -19.45 2.01
N THR A 332 -2.29 -20.73 1.81
CA THR A 332 -3.03 -21.19 0.62
C THR A 332 -4.54 -21.20 0.90
N LYS A 333 -5.34 -21.27 -0.17
CA LYS A 333 -6.81 -21.40 -0.07
C LYS A 333 -7.30 -22.60 0.74
N ASN A 334 -6.49 -23.65 0.80
CA ASN A 334 -6.83 -24.87 1.51
C ASN A 334 -6.44 -24.81 3.00
N GLU A 335 -6.35 -23.60 3.57
CA GLU A 335 -5.93 -23.41 4.96
C GLU A 335 -4.60 -24.10 5.29
N CYS A 336 -3.63 -24.04 4.36
CA CYS A 336 -2.30 -24.58 4.54
C CYS A 336 -1.24 -23.47 4.55
N ILE A 337 -0.28 -23.55 5.47
CA ILE A 337 0.91 -22.67 5.46
C ILE A 337 2.00 -23.29 4.60
N ASN A 338 2.58 -22.47 3.74
CA ASN A 338 3.82 -22.75 3.02
C ASN A 338 4.94 -21.85 3.52
N ILE A 339 6.02 -22.45 3.98
CA ILE A 339 7.22 -21.72 4.41
C ILE A 339 8.29 -21.82 3.33
N TYR A 340 8.82 -20.69 2.92
CA TYR A 340 9.83 -20.55 1.87
C TYR A 340 11.14 -20.01 2.44
N ASN A 341 12.25 -20.52 1.90
CA ASN A 341 13.57 -19.96 2.18
C ASN A 341 13.87 -18.83 1.19
N THR A 342 14.35 -17.69 1.67
CA THR A 342 14.59 -16.50 0.85
C THR A 342 15.85 -16.60 -0.04
N LYS A 343 16.80 -17.47 0.27
CA LYS A 343 17.99 -17.66 -0.57
C LYS A 343 17.68 -18.41 -1.86
N THR A 344 16.78 -19.38 -1.77
CA THR A 344 16.45 -20.27 -2.90
C THR A 344 15.04 -20.07 -3.43
N PHE A 345 14.19 -19.35 -2.72
CA PHE A 345 12.76 -19.19 -2.99
C PHE A 345 12.00 -20.52 -3.13
N SER A 346 12.61 -21.60 -2.62
CA SER A 346 12.02 -22.94 -2.58
C SER A 346 11.24 -23.15 -1.27
N ARG A 347 10.23 -23.99 -1.32
CA ARG A 347 9.50 -24.42 -0.14
C ARG A 347 10.40 -25.28 0.76
N VAL A 348 10.46 -24.94 2.04
CA VAL A 348 11.33 -25.63 3.01
C VAL A 348 10.61 -26.78 3.70
N VAL A 349 9.33 -26.61 4.00
CA VAL A 349 8.54 -27.59 4.74
C VAL A 349 7.34 -28.02 3.93
N ARG A 350 6.94 -29.27 4.12
CA ARG A 350 5.66 -29.79 3.64
C ARG A 350 4.54 -28.94 4.27
N GLU A 351 3.47 -28.72 3.54
CA GLU A 351 2.30 -27.96 3.96
C GLU A 351 1.86 -28.29 5.39
N ILE A 352 1.61 -27.26 6.21
CA ILE A 352 0.97 -27.41 7.52
C ILE A 352 -0.53 -27.20 7.29
N PRO A 353 -1.36 -28.26 7.32
CA PRO A 353 -2.77 -28.17 6.97
C PRO A 353 -3.64 -27.69 8.13
N GLY A 354 -4.84 -27.18 7.80
CA GLY A 354 -5.88 -26.83 8.76
C GLY A 354 -5.59 -25.55 9.55
N VAL A 355 -4.72 -24.68 9.03
CA VAL A 355 -4.34 -23.45 9.68
C VAL A 355 -5.27 -22.32 9.27
N ALA A 356 -5.90 -21.67 10.23
CA ALA A 356 -6.82 -20.58 9.98
C ALA A 356 -6.13 -19.21 9.91
N ASP A 357 -5.12 -18.95 10.73
CA ASP A 357 -4.24 -17.77 10.65
C ASP A 357 -2.87 -18.07 11.28
N PHE A 358 -1.88 -17.25 10.94
CA PHE A 358 -0.53 -17.36 11.46
C PHE A 358 0.13 -15.98 11.61
N SER A 359 1.16 -15.92 12.44
CA SER A 359 1.93 -14.68 12.65
C SER A 359 3.35 -14.99 13.05
N TRP A 360 4.32 -14.25 12.49
CA TRP A 360 5.71 -14.32 12.94
C TRP A 360 5.94 -13.42 14.15
N SER A 361 6.80 -13.84 15.04
CA SER A 361 7.35 -12.96 16.08
C SER A 361 8.14 -11.83 15.41
N PRO A 362 8.04 -10.57 15.88
CA PRO A 362 8.75 -9.45 15.27
C PRO A 362 10.25 -9.44 15.54
N ALA A 363 10.75 -10.20 16.53
CA ALA A 363 12.16 -10.18 16.94
C ALA A 363 12.87 -11.54 16.86
N HIS A 364 12.15 -12.64 16.88
CA HIS A 364 12.70 -13.99 16.93
C HIS A 364 12.06 -14.88 15.88
N ASN A 365 12.75 -15.93 15.44
CA ASN A 365 12.25 -16.87 14.44
C ASN A 365 11.19 -17.84 15.01
N TYR A 366 10.17 -17.30 15.65
CA TYR A 366 9.00 -18.04 16.08
C TYR A 366 7.82 -17.78 15.15
N LEU A 367 7.18 -18.84 14.68
CA LEU A 367 5.94 -18.80 13.92
C LEU A 367 4.81 -19.29 14.83
N ALA A 368 3.85 -18.42 15.13
CA ALA A 368 2.62 -18.80 15.80
C ALA A 368 1.53 -19.06 14.75
N TYR A 369 0.77 -20.12 14.92
CA TYR A 369 -0.38 -20.41 14.10
C TYR A 369 -1.47 -21.10 14.91
N TRP A 370 -2.72 -21.02 14.44
CA TRP A 370 -3.78 -21.74 15.07
C TRP A 370 -4.55 -22.61 14.06
N VAL A 371 -4.98 -23.77 14.56
CA VAL A 371 -5.73 -24.76 13.81
C VAL A 371 -7.13 -24.83 14.38
N ARG A 372 -8.13 -24.86 13.52
CA ARG A 372 -9.54 -24.95 13.90
C ARG A 372 -9.87 -26.28 14.55
N GLU A 373 -10.95 -26.29 15.34
CA GLU A 373 -11.56 -27.51 15.86
C GLU A 373 -12.10 -28.34 14.66
N SER A 374 -11.93 -29.67 14.71
CA SER A 374 -12.48 -30.55 13.67
C SER A 374 -14.00 -30.53 13.69
N ASP A 375 -14.63 -30.78 12.53
CA ASP A 375 -16.08 -30.75 12.38
C ASP A 375 -16.79 -31.74 13.34
N ASN A 376 -16.15 -32.85 13.66
CA ASN A 376 -16.66 -33.87 14.59
C ASN A 376 -16.32 -33.58 16.07
N LYS A 377 -15.60 -32.47 16.35
CA LYS A 377 -15.10 -32.08 17.69
C LYS A 377 -14.14 -33.09 18.34
N ASP A 378 -13.63 -34.05 17.60
CA ASP A 378 -12.71 -35.07 18.10
C ASP A 378 -11.29 -34.48 18.32
N VAL A 379 -10.92 -33.47 17.51
CA VAL A 379 -9.66 -32.75 17.64
C VAL A 379 -9.94 -31.31 18.05
N PRO A 380 -9.50 -30.87 19.23
CA PRO A 380 -9.72 -29.51 19.71
C PRO A 380 -8.93 -28.51 18.89
N ALA A 381 -9.42 -27.27 18.85
CA ALA A 381 -8.64 -26.17 18.31
C ALA A 381 -7.32 -26.02 19.09
N ARG A 382 -6.27 -25.59 18.43
CA ARG A 382 -4.97 -25.42 19.08
C ARG A 382 -4.20 -24.23 18.52
N VAL A 383 -3.51 -23.54 19.41
CA VAL A 383 -2.49 -22.56 19.08
C VAL A 383 -1.12 -23.20 19.23
N VAL A 384 -0.32 -23.14 18.22
CA VAL A 384 1.03 -23.74 18.16
C VAL A 384 2.07 -22.65 17.97
N LEU A 385 3.14 -22.73 18.74
CA LEU A 385 4.34 -21.92 18.59
C LEU A 385 5.47 -22.79 18.05
N LEU A 386 5.88 -22.54 16.81
CA LEU A 386 6.93 -23.25 16.10
C LEU A 386 8.21 -22.42 16.06
N TYR A 387 9.33 -23.00 16.43
CA TYR A 387 10.65 -22.41 16.23
C TYR A 387 11.18 -22.81 14.86
N VAL A 388 11.56 -21.83 14.05
CA VAL A 388 12.13 -22.02 12.72
C VAL A 388 13.61 -21.63 12.79
N PRO A 389 14.54 -22.60 12.83
CA PRO A 389 15.96 -22.29 12.97
C PRO A 389 16.48 -21.58 11.72
N PRO A 390 17.45 -20.62 11.85
CA PRO A 390 18.05 -19.94 10.72
C PRO A 390 18.88 -20.88 9.84
N ASP A 391 19.29 -22.02 10.38
CA ASP A 391 20.06 -23.06 9.70
C ASP A 391 19.10 -24.15 9.16
N LYS A 392 19.19 -24.43 7.86
CA LYS A 392 18.34 -25.39 7.16
C LYS A 392 18.49 -26.83 7.65
N ASP A 393 19.66 -27.17 8.16
CA ASP A 393 19.99 -28.54 8.56
C ASP A 393 19.42 -28.91 9.93
N LYS A 394 18.87 -27.91 10.64
CA LYS A 394 18.17 -28.12 11.91
C LYS A 394 16.67 -28.27 11.69
N PRO A 395 16.03 -29.26 12.30
CA PRO A 395 14.58 -29.43 12.20
C PRO A 395 13.85 -28.26 12.89
N MET A 396 12.69 -27.95 12.34
CA MET A 396 11.73 -27.04 13.01
C MET A 396 11.18 -27.74 14.26
N GLU A 397 11.06 -27.00 15.34
CA GLU A 397 10.68 -27.54 16.65
C GLU A 397 9.40 -26.88 17.13
N GLU A 398 8.39 -27.67 17.52
CA GLU A 398 7.21 -27.19 18.21
C GLU A 398 7.58 -26.90 19.67
N ILE A 399 7.67 -25.62 20.01
CA ILE A 399 8.07 -25.17 21.37
C ILE A 399 6.89 -25.29 22.34
N ARG A 400 5.70 -24.90 21.90
CA ARG A 400 4.49 -24.93 22.72
C ARG A 400 3.24 -25.14 21.89
N SER A 401 2.33 -25.98 22.40
CA SER A 401 0.97 -26.12 21.89
C SER A 401 -0.02 -25.90 23.03
N LYS A 402 -1.06 -25.12 22.78
CA LYS A 402 -2.18 -24.88 23.70
C LYS A 402 -3.47 -25.31 23.06
N GLN A 403 -4.11 -26.30 23.66
CA GLN A 403 -5.45 -26.74 23.24
C GLN A 403 -6.52 -25.75 23.71
N LEU A 404 -7.49 -25.51 22.86
CA LEU A 404 -8.59 -24.59 23.06
C LEU A 404 -9.92 -25.29 22.67
N PHE A 405 -11.00 -24.88 23.33
CA PHE A 405 -12.32 -25.48 23.11
C PHE A 405 -13.35 -24.40 22.79
N SER A 406 -14.32 -24.73 21.94
CA SER A 406 -15.41 -23.84 21.55
C SER A 406 -14.91 -22.52 20.97
N VAL A 407 -13.97 -22.60 20.06
CA VAL A 407 -13.28 -21.42 19.46
C VAL A 407 -13.99 -21.04 18.18
N LYS A 408 -14.34 -19.75 18.08
CA LYS A 408 -14.83 -19.16 16.85
C LYS A 408 -13.66 -18.60 16.02
N ASP A 409 -12.75 -17.84 16.69
CA ASP A 409 -11.64 -17.16 16.03
C ASP A 409 -10.49 -16.89 17.00
N CYS A 410 -9.26 -16.74 16.47
CA CYS A 410 -8.07 -16.37 17.22
C CYS A 410 -7.30 -15.29 16.48
N GLU A 411 -6.87 -14.25 17.18
CA GLU A 411 -6.05 -13.16 16.69
C GLU A 411 -4.74 -13.08 17.50
N PHE A 412 -3.60 -12.86 16.80
CA PHE A 412 -2.26 -12.82 17.41
C PHE A 412 -1.79 -11.39 17.62
N TYR A 413 -1.34 -11.09 18.83
CA TYR A 413 -0.80 -9.78 19.22
C TYR A 413 0.58 -9.96 19.84
N TRP A 414 1.61 -9.69 19.06
CA TRP A 414 2.99 -9.76 19.50
C TRP A 414 3.45 -8.46 20.15
N GLN A 415 4.22 -8.57 21.23
CA GLN A 415 5.01 -7.47 21.72
C GLN A 415 6.22 -7.25 20.81
N LYS A 416 6.64 -6.00 20.58
CA LYS A 416 7.69 -5.64 19.61
C LYS A 416 9.03 -6.37 19.85
N ASN A 417 9.42 -6.59 21.11
CA ASN A 417 10.65 -7.32 21.44
C ASN A 417 10.52 -8.84 21.32
N GLY A 418 9.31 -9.37 21.06
CA GLY A 418 9.05 -10.80 20.95
C GLY A 418 9.10 -11.55 22.28
N ASP A 419 9.11 -10.85 23.43
CA ASP A 419 9.12 -11.45 24.76
C ASP A 419 7.76 -12.00 25.17
N TYR A 420 6.69 -11.42 24.63
CA TYR A 420 5.30 -11.79 24.91
C TYR A 420 4.47 -11.87 23.63
N MET A 421 3.51 -12.79 23.68
CA MET A 421 2.46 -12.90 22.67
C MET A 421 1.12 -13.09 23.38
N ALA A 422 0.13 -12.25 23.08
CA ALA A 422 -1.25 -12.47 23.48
C ALA A 422 -2.03 -13.03 22.31
N VAL A 423 -2.81 -14.06 22.56
CA VAL A 423 -3.79 -14.59 21.61
C VAL A 423 -5.18 -14.25 22.13
N LYS A 424 -5.89 -13.40 21.39
CA LYS A 424 -7.30 -13.09 21.66
C LYS A 424 -8.13 -14.22 21.07
N VAL A 425 -8.73 -15.01 21.95
CA VAL A 425 -9.57 -16.15 21.60
C VAL A 425 -11.03 -15.77 21.75
N GLN A 426 -11.77 -15.77 20.63
CA GLN A 426 -13.23 -15.65 20.66
C GLN A 426 -13.85 -17.02 20.87
N ARG A 427 -14.54 -17.20 22.00
CA ARG A 427 -15.24 -18.44 22.34
C ARG A 427 -16.75 -18.28 22.22
N TYR A 428 -17.44 -19.38 22.02
CA TYR A 428 -18.91 -19.42 21.97
C TYR A 428 -19.48 -20.40 22.97
N LYS A 429 -20.70 -20.12 23.45
CA LYS A 429 -21.42 -21.03 24.36
C LYS A 429 -22.26 -22.05 23.61
N HIS A 430 -22.84 -21.64 22.48
CA HIS A 430 -23.65 -22.52 21.63
C HIS A 430 -23.47 -22.17 20.15
N ILE A 431 -23.64 -23.20 19.33
CA ILE A 431 -23.52 -23.11 17.87
C ILE A 431 -24.79 -23.66 17.22
N LYS A 432 -25.30 -22.96 16.19
CA LYS A 432 -26.40 -23.42 15.36
C LYS A 432 -25.93 -23.48 13.91
N LYS A 433 -26.16 -24.62 13.24
CA LYS A 433 -25.85 -24.76 11.82
C LYS A 433 -26.96 -24.13 10.99
N LYS A 434 -26.61 -23.15 10.14
CA LYS A 434 -27.55 -22.36 9.31
C LYS A 434 -27.50 -22.72 7.82
N GLY A 435 -26.82 -23.81 7.44
CA GLY A 435 -26.64 -24.31 6.06
C GLY A 435 -25.33 -25.04 5.88
N GLU A 436 -24.98 -25.41 4.64
CA GLU A 436 -23.66 -25.97 4.34
C GLU A 436 -22.61 -24.89 4.60
N ASN A 437 -21.71 -25.13 5.54
CA ASN A 437 -20.61 -24.24 5.96
C ASN A 437 -20.98 -22.88 6.58
N LYS A 438 -22.25 -22.66 7.00
CA LYS A 438 -22.65 -21.46 7.75
C LYS A 438 -23.07 -21.80 9.17
N PHE A 439 -22.35 -21.24 10.14
CA PHE A 439 -22.60 -21.42 11.56
C PHE A 439 -23.00 -20.09 12.21
N ASP A 440 -23.99 -20.14 13.09
CA ASP A 440 -24.42 -19.03 13.93
C ASP A 440 -23.93 -19.29 15.35
N TYR A 441 -23.03 -18.41 15.82
CA TYR A 441 -22.37 -18.55 17.12
C TYR A 441 -23.06 -17.65 18.15
N GLY A 442 -23.57 -18.23 19.24
CA GLY A 442 -24.24 -17.48 20.30
C GLY A 442 -23.47 -17.51 21.61
N GLY A 443 -23.63 -16.43 22.40
CA GLY A 443 -22.97 -16.28 23.69
C GLY A 443 -21.46 -16.13 23.57
N ILE A 444 -21.00 -15.20 22.71
CA ILE A 444 -19.56 -14.95 22.48
C ILE A 444 -18.95 -14.30 23.71
N PHE A 445 -17.79 -14.81 24.14
CA PHE A 445 -16.93 -14.25 25.17
C PHE A 445 -15.47 -14.38 24.78
N HIS A 446 -14.58 -13.69 25.47
CA HIS A 446 -13.19 -13.59 25.06
C HIS A 446 -12.26 -14.14 26.16
N ASN A 447 -11.24 -14.87 25.72
CA ASN A 447 -10.10 -15.21 26.55
C ASN A 447 -8.83 -14.62 25.93
N LEU A 448 -7.91 -14.19 26.76
CA LEU A 448 -6.53 -13.87 26.38
C LEU A 448 -5.63 -15.01 26.85
N GLU A 449 -4.99 -15.66 25.90
CA GLU A 449 -3.94 -16.65 26.19
C GLU A 449 -2.58 -15.95 26.02
N ILE A 450 -1.87 -15.69 27.11
CA ILE A 450 -0.60 -14.95 27.10
C ILE A 450 0.56 -15.93 27.15
N PHE A 451 1.36 -15.96 26.11
CA PHE A 451 2.58 -16.74 25.97
C PHE A 451 3.78 -15.88 26.39
N THR A 452 4.57 -16.36 27.36
CA THR A 452 5.77 -15.68 27.83
C THR A 452 7.03 -16.38 27.32
N LEU A 453 7.79 -15.69 26.45
CA LEU A 453 8.94 -16.26 25.73
C LEU A 453 10.31 -15.89 26.32
N ILE A 454 10.36 -15.09 27.39
CA ILE A 454 11.59 -14.60 28.02
C ILE A 454 12.53 -15.75 28.40
N LYS A 455 12.00 -16.86 28.95
CA LYS A 455 12.72 -18.07 29.33
C LYS A 455 12.60 -19.13 28.24
N ARG A 456 13.28 -19.00 27.16
CA ARG A 456 13.16 -19.78 25.91
C ARG A 456 13.04 -21.31 26.00
N LYS A 457 13.36 -21.94 27.15
CA LYS A 457 13.23 -23.40 27.34
C LYS A 457 11.82 -23.85 27.73
N GLU A 458 11.08 -23.03 28.44
CA GLU A 458 9.71 -23.29 28.83
C GLU A 458 8.88 -22.05 28.55
N VAL A 459 7.84 -22.18 27.73
CA VAL A 459 6.90 -21.10 27.41
C VAL A 459 5.65 -21.28 28.24
N PRO A 460 5.54 -20.62 29.41
CA PRO A 460 4.30 -20.63 30.18
C PRO A 460 3.19 -19.90 29.41
N VAL A 461 1.97 -20.41 29.56
CA VAL A 461 0.77 -19.82 28.97
C VAL A 461 -0.23 -19.53 30.06
N GLU A 462 -0.55 -18.26 30.25
CA GLU A 462 -1.56 -17.78 31.19
C GLU A 462 -2.87 -17.49 30.44
N SER A 463 -4.00 -17.84 31.05
CA SER A 463 -5.33 -17.64 30.49
C SER A 463 -6.10 -16.63 31.32
N ILE A 464 -6.50 -15.53 30.70
CA ILE A 464 -7.28 -14.46 31.33
C ILE A 464 -8.65 -14.40 30.68
N GLU A 465 -9.72 -14.63 31.44
CA GLU A 465 -11.10 -14.48 30.96
C GLU A 465 -11.53 -13.01 31.00
N ILE A 466 -12.02 -12.51 29.86
CA ILE A 466 -12.58 -11.18 29.72
C ILE A 466 -14.03 -11.29 29.27
N ARG A 467 -14.96 -10.91 30.16
CA ARG A 467 -16.40 -11.03 29.90
C ARG A 467 -16.91 -9.97 28.95
N ASP A 468 -16.35 -8.76 29.07
CA ASP A 468 -16.76 -7.63 28.23
C ASP A 468 -16.17 -7.79 26.81
N PRO A 469 -16.87 -7.40 25.75
CA PRO A 469 -16.35 -7.41 24.39
C PRO A 469 -15.05 -6.61 24.28
N ILE A 470 -14.01 -7.23 23.72
CA ILE A 470 -12.72 -6.59 23.45
C ILE A 470 -12.81 -5.84 22.12
N VAL A 471 -12.56 -4.54 22.15
CA VAL A 471 -12.53 -3.67 20.99
C VAL A 471 -11.14 -3.66 20.36
N ASP A 472 -10.12 -3.40 21.17
CA ASP A 472 -8.72 -3.35 20.73
C ASP A 472 -7.79 -3.83 21.85
N LEU A 473 -6.59 -4.27 21.45
CA LEU A 473 -5.58 -4.79 22.37
C LEU A 473 -4.20 -4.44 21.84
N SER A 474 -3.34 -3.89 22.70
CA SER A 474 -1.99 -3.52 22.28
C SER A 474 -0.97 -3.62 23.41
N TRP A 475 0.22 -4.13 23.08
CA TRP A 475 1.36 -4.23 23.97
C TRP A 475 2.18 -2.95 24.01
N GLU A 476 2.72 -2.62 25.17
CA GLU A 476 3.81 -1.66 25.28
C GLU A 476 5.01 -2.14 24.47
N PRO A 477 5.55 -1.35 23.51
CA PRO A 477 6.60 -1.80 22.61
C PRO A 477 7.85 -2.38 23.26
N ASN A 478 8.33 -1.74 24.35
CA ASN A 478 9.58 -2.08 25.02
C ASN A 478 9.40 -2.46 26.51
N GLY A 479 8.17 -2.75 26.94
CA GLY A 479 7.83 -3.05 28.33
C GLY A 479 7.04 -4.34 28.49
N ASN A 480 6.42 -4.50 29.64
CA ASN A 480 5.62 -5.67 29.99
C ASN A 480 4.16 -5.33 30.26
N LYS A 481 3.70 -4.18 29.78
CA LYS A 481 2.32 -3.75 29.97
C LYS A 481 1.47 -4.08 28.74
N LEU A 482 0.22 -4.44 29.01
CA LEU A 482 -0.78 -4.74 28.02
C LEU A 482 -2.00 -3.86 28.29
N VAL A 483 -2.50 -3.18 27.27
CA VAL A 483 -3.76 -2.43 27.35
C VAL A 483 -4.82 -3.15 26.56
N VAL A 484 -6.00 -3.32 27.15
CA VAL A 484 -7.17 -3.94 26.53
C VAL A 484 -8.34 -3.00 26.65
N LEU A 485 -8.87 -2.57 25.52
CA LEU A 485 -10.11 -1.79 25.46
C LEU A 485 -11.30 -2.74 25.44
N THR A 486 -12.23 -2.52 26.37
CA THR A 486 -13.48 -3.27 26.46
C THR A 486 -14.68 -2.33 26.50
N VAL A 487 -15.80 -2.80 26.00
CA VAL A 487 -17.08 -2.07 26.04
C VAL A 487 -18.09 -2.87 26.82
N ALA A 488 -18.65 -2.24 27.87
CA ALA A 488 -19.77 -2.78 28.64
C ALA A 488 -20.82 -1.68 28.79
N ASP A 489 -22.09 -2.02 28.52
CA ASP A 489 -23.22 -1.08 28.64
C ASP A 489 -22.98 0.29 27.98
N SER A 490 -22.38 0.27 26.78
CA SER A 490 -21.98 1.46 26.00
C SER A 490 -20.86 2.31 26.61
N VAL A 491 -20.26 1.89 27.71
CA VAL A 491 -19.10 2.53 28.34
C VAL A 491 -17.83 1.83 27.91
N THR A 492 -16.88 2.58 27.36
CA THR A 492 -15.55 2.06 27.04
C THR A 492 -14.67 2.12 28.27
N SER A 493 -13.96 1.03 28.53
CA SER A 493 -12.99 0.93 29.61
C SER A 493 -11.64 0.49 29.10
N ALA A 494 -10.58 1.14 29.56
CA ALA A 494 -9.20 0.71 29.32
C ALA A 494 -8.69 -0.09 30.51
N ASN A 495 -8.38 -1.36 30.28
CA ASN A 495 -7.86 -2.27 31.28
C ASN A 495 -6.34 -2.40 31.10
N PHE A 496 -5.59 -1.99 32.11
CA PHE A 496 -4.13 -2.02 32.13
C PHE A 496 -3.65 -3.25 32.89
N TYR A 497 -3.00 -4.15 32.19
CA TYR A 497 -2.35 -5.33 32.74
C TYR A 497 -0.84 -5.13 32.80
N SER A 498 -0.19 -5.67 33.80
CA SER A 498 1.27 -5.65 33.91
C SER A 498 1.79 -7.03 34.31
N GLY A 499 2.85 -7.47 33.68
CA GLY A 499 3.52 -8.73 33.99
C GLY A 499 4.28 -8.65 35.30
N ARG A 500 3.88 -9.43 36.31
CA ARG A 500 4.57 -9.56 37.57
C ARG A 500 5.62 -10.66 37.45
N GLN A 501 6.87 -10.36 37.77
CA GLN A 501 8.03 -11.26 37.62
C GLN A 501 8.15 -11.86 36.19
N GLY A 502 7.50 -11.22 35.19
CA GLY A 502 7.55 -11.61 33.77
C GLY A 502 6.75 -12.88 33.42
N VAL A 503 5.93 -13.43 34.31
CA VAL A 503 5.20 -14.68 34.05
C VAL A 503 3.69 -14.54 34.22
N THR A 504 3.25 -13.81 35.24
CA THR A 504 1.83 -13.61 35.56
C THR A 504 1.40 -12.18 35.25
N PHE A 505 0.23 -12.01 34.63
CA PHE A 505 -0.33 -10.72 34.26
C PHE A 505 -1.50 -10.37 35.19
N GLU A 506 -1.34 -9.31 35.95
CA GLU A 506 -2.38 -8.83 36.86
C GLU A 506 -3.01 -7.55 36.29
N LEU A 507 -4.30 -7.39 36.48
CA LEU A 507 -5.01 -6.14 36.20
C LEU A 507 -4.59 -5.09 37.23
N VAL A 508 -3.82 -4.10 36.78
CA VAL A 508 -3.33 -3.02 37.64
C VAL A 508 -4.38 -1.95 37.86
N LYS A 509 -5.06 -1.56 36.75
CA LYS A 509 -6.08 -0.52 36.79
C LYS A 509 -7.11 -0.71 35.68
N LYS A 510 -8.37 -0.47 36.00
CA LYS A 510 -9.46 -0.30 35.04
C LYS A 510 -9.82 1.18 35.02
N LEU A 511 -9.67 1.82 33.85
CA LEU A 511 -9.99 3.22 33.64
C LEU A 511 -11.30 3.29 32.81
N ALA A 512 -12.37 3.75 33.43
CA ALA A 512 -13.62 4.05 32.70
C ALA A 512 -13.44 5.36 31.94
N LEU A 513 -13.73 5.33 30.64
CA LEU A 513 -13.52 6.47 29.76
C LEU A 513 -14.84 7.22 29.57
N ARG A 514 -14.77 8.54 29.50
CA ARG A 514 -15.94 9.40 29.27
C ARG A 514 -16.43 9.33 27.82
N HIS A 515 -15.50 9.08 26.91
CA HIS A 515 -15.74 9.08 25.48
C HIS A 515 -15.56 7.68 24.90
N LYS A 516 -16.28 7.40 23.83
CA LYS A 516 -16.12 6.16 23.07
C LYS A 516 -14.81 6.21 22.30
N VAL A 517 -13.86 5.37 22.65
CA VAL A 517 -12.60 5.18 21.92
C VAL A 517 -12.49 3.74 21.45
N GLU A 518 -11.79 3.51 20.36
CA GLU A 518 -11.79 2.23 19.65
C GLU A 518 -10.39 1.72 19.33
N LYS A 519 -9.36 2.55 19.47
CA LYS A 519 -7.98 2.24 19.10
C LYS A 519 -7.00 2.63 20.19
N ILE A 520 -5.90 1.87 20.23
CA ILE A 520 -4.78 2.05 21.13
C ILE A 520 -3.52 2.35 20.32
N SER A 521 -2.89 3.48 20.54
CA SER A 521 -1.64 3.87 19.90
C SER A 521 -0.56 4.14 20.94
N TRP A 522 0.41 3.23 21.07
CA TRP A 522 1.56 3.39 21.95
C TRP A 522 2.61 4.31 21.32
N SER A 523 3.24 5.12 22.15
CA SER A 523 4.50 5.76 21.79
C SER A 523 5.53 4.69 21.39
N PRO A 524 6.30 4.87 20.30
CA PRO A 524 7.30 3.91 19.85
C PRO A 524 8.34 3.51 20.91
N MET A 525 8.57 4.40 21.90
CA MET A 525 9.49 4.17 23.01
C MET A 525 8.84 3.51 24.24
N GLY A 526 7.52 3.34 24.24
CA GLY A 526 6.75 2.85 25.40
C GLY A 526 6.36 3.95 26.38
N GLN A 527 5.86 3.58 27.56
CA GLN A 527 5.39 4.41 28.66
C GLN A 527 4.12 5.23 28.35
N PHE A 528 4.08 5.97 27.24
CA PHE A 528 2.94 6.80 26.87
C PHE A 528 2.04 6.07 25.88
N VAL A 529 0.73 6.16 26.10
CA VAL A 529 -0.27 5.57 25.22
C VAL A 529 -1.39 6.58 24.96
N VAL A 530 -1.88 6.60 23.73
CA VAL A 530 -3.05 7.39 23.32
C VAL A 530 -4.17 6.44 22.98
N LEU A 531 -5.31 6.63 23.63
CA LEU A 531 -6.56 5.95 23.33
C LEU A 531 -7.39 6.89 22.47
N HIS A 532 -7.81 6.44 21.29
CA HIS A 532 -8.46 7.35 20.35
C HIS A 532 -9.62 6.70 19.60
N THR A 533 -10.45 7.54 19.02
CA THR A 533 -11.53 7.13 18.12
C THR A 533 -10.92 6.61 16.81
N ALA A 534 -11.47 5.55 16.22
CA ALA A 534 -10.94 4.95 14.99
C ALA A 534 -11.18 5.80 13.75
N SER A 535 -12.43 6.28 13.60
CA SER A 535 -12.81 7.25 12.56
C SER A 535 -14.03 8.00 13.06
N SER A 536 -14.01 9.30 12.97
CA SER A 536 -15.10 10.08 13.53
C SER A 536 -16.04 10.61 12.45
N GLY A 537 -17.31 10.50 12.72
CA GLY A 537 -18.30 11.21 11.92
C GLY A 537 -18.17 12.74 12.07
N SER A 538 -17.97 13.24 13.29
CA SER A 538 -17.87 14.68 13.58
C SER A 538 -16.78 15.04 14.56
N VAL A 539 -16.71 14.40 15.72
CA VAL A 539 -15.71 14.68 16.76
C VAL A 539 -14.99 13.41 17.14
N GLY A 540 -13.66 13.41 17.07
CA GLY A 540 -12.79 12.38 17.58
C GLY A 540 -12.19 12.77 18.93
N TYR A 541 -11.81 11.78 19.71
CA TYR A 541 -11.23 11.97 21.04
C TYR A 541 -9.84 11.36 21.09
N LEU A 542 -8.92 12.03 21.79
CA LEU A 542 -7.55 11.62 22.03
C LEU A 542 -7.30 11.68 23.53
N ILE A 543 -7.16 10.54 24.17
CA ILE A 543 -6.90 10.44 25.60
C ILE A 543 -5.45 10.01 25.81
N PHE A 544 -4.63 10.91 26.33
CA PHE A 544 -3.22 10.68 26.61
C PHE A 544 -3.05 10.12 28.02
N VAL A 545 -2.37 9.01 28.14
CA VAL A 545 -2.16 8.30 29.42
C VAL A 545 -0.67 8.03 29.62
N ASP A 546 -0.16 8.40 30.80
CA ASP A 546 1.13 7.94 31.28
C ASP A 546 0.94 6.60 32.02
N THR A 547 1.55 5.55 31.50
CA THR A 547 1.42 4.23 32.11
C THR A 547 2.39 3.98 33.26
N ALA A 548 3.26 4.92 33.62
CA ALA A 548 4.12 4.80 34.79
C ALA A 548 3.30 4.88 36.11
N ASP A 549 2.35 5.80 36.16
CA ASP A 549 1.44 6.03 37.27
C ASP A 549 -0.04 5.82 36.92
N LEU A 550 -0.32 5.48 35.68
CA LEU A 550 -1.66 5.30 35.11
C LEU A 550 -2.55 6.55 35.25
N SER A 551 -1.94 7.72 35.08
CA SER A 551 -2.63 9.01 35.06
C SER A 551 -3.06 9.42 33.65
N VAL A 552 -4.24 10.04 33.53
CA VAL A 552 -4.66 10.71 32.31
C VAL A 552 -3.98 12.08 32.27
N LEU A 553 -3.15 12.31 31.27
CA LEU A 553 -2.41 13.56 31.09
C LEU A 553 -3.26 14.62 30.40
N ALA A 554 -4.03 14.23 29.40
CA ALA A 554 -4.91 15.10 28.63
C ALA A 554 -6.06 14.30 28.01
N ASP A 555 -7.20 14.95 27.86
CA ASP A 555 -8.36 14.50 27.11
C ASP A 555 -8.70 15.59 26.09
N VAL A 556 -8.46 15.31 24.80
CA VAL A 556 -8.49 16.30 23.74
C VAL A 556 -9.51 15.92 22.69
N GLU A 557 -10.34 16.87 22.30
CA GLU A 557 -11.24 16.74 21.18
C GLU A 557 -10.54 17.17 19.88
N HIS A 558 -10.70 16.38 18.83
CA HIS A 558 -10.20 16.69 17.50
C HIS A 558 -11.31 16.53 16.45
N PHE A 559 -11.54 17.60 15.69
CA PHE A 559 -12.64 17.62 14.73
C PHE A 559 -12.30 16.79 13.51
N LEU A 560 -13.21 15.89 13.08
CA LEU A 560 -13.06 15.05 11.88
C LEU A 560 -11.76 14.22 11.87
N LEU A 561 -11.43 13.65 13.01
CA LEU A 561 -10.26 12.78 13.14
C LEU A 561 -10.33 11.63 12.12
N SER A 562 -9.34 11.50 11.25
CA SER A 562 -9.26 10.42 10.27
C SER A 562 -8.11 9.45 10.55
N ASP A 563 -6.99 9.93 11.11
CA ASP A 563 -5.85 9.09 11.44
C ASP A 563 -5.04 9.68 12.59
N VAL A 564 -4.32 8.82 13.30
CA VAL A 564 -3.46 9.19 14.43
C VAL A 564 -2.12 8.49 14.31
N GLN A 565 -1.04 9.26 14.22
CA GLN A 565 0.30 8.73 14.04
C GLN A 565 1.28 9.32 15.05
N TRP A 566 2.06 8.48 15.71
CA TRP A 566 3.25 8.91 16.43
C TRP A 566 4.41 9.19 15.49
N ASP A 567 5.21 10.19 15.81
CA ASP A 567 6.53 10.32 15.21
C ASP A 567 7.43 9.14 15.62
N PRO A 568 8.48 8.81 14.86
CA PRO A 568 9.32 7.65 15.16
C PRO A 568 10.07 7.73 16.51
N THR A 569 10.24 8.94 17.07
CA THR A 569 10.92 9.17 18.34
C THR A 569 9.97 9.09 19.55
N GLY A 570 8.65 9.16 19.32
CA GLY A 570 7.64 9.18 20.37
C GLY A 570 7.54 10.51 21.11
N ARG A 571 8.04 11.60 20.52
CA ARG A 571 7.97 12.96 21.06
C ARG A 571 6.68 13.67 20.69
N TYR A 572 6.17 13.39 19.49
CA TYR A 572 5.00 14.04 18.91
C TYR A 572 3.93 13.04 18.51
N LEU A 573 2.69 13.45 18.65
CA LEU A 573 1.53 12.78 18.07
C LEU A 573 0.92 13.67 17.01
N THR A 574 0.63 13.11 15.84
CA THR A 574 -0.09 13.81 14.77
C THR A 574 -1.50 13.29 14.68
N ALA A 575 -2.47 14.18 14.79
CA ALA A 575 -3.87 13.92 14.49
C ALA A 575 -4.20 14.50 13.12
N VAL A 576 -4.72 13.68 12.21
CA VAL A 576 -4.94 14.02 10.80
C VAL A 576 -6.42 14.15 10.50
N THR A 577 -6.79 15.19 9.74
CA THR A 577 -8.10 15.38 9.14
C THR A 577 -7.94 15.33 7.62
N SER A 578 -8.33 14.22 6.99
CA SER A 578 -8.17 14.02 5.55
C SER A 578 -9.43 14.34 4.76
N SER A 579 -9.24 14.67 3.47
CA SER A 579 -10.34 15.01 2.54
C SER A 579 -11.27 13.84 2.26
N SER A 580 -10.81 12.61 2.36
CA SER A 580 -11.60 11.40 2.09
C SER A 580 -12.81 11.27 3.04
N ASN A 581 -12.66 11.73 4.29
CA ASN A 581 -13.73 11.66 5.30
C ASN A 581 -14.57 12.95 5.40
N ALA A 582 -14.03 14.08 4.91
CA ALA A 582 -14.60 15.39 5.13
C ALA A 582 -15.39 15.95 3.92
N GLY A 583 -15.37 15.28 2.76
CA GLY A 583 -15.89 15.85 1.52
C GLY A 583 -15.14 17.14 1.13
N ASN A 584 -15.76 18.03 0.37
CA ASN A 584 -15.15 19.32 -0.05
C ASN A 584 -14.98 20.33 1.11
N ARG A 585 -14.48 19.92 2.27
CA ARG A 585 -14.34 20.81 3.43
C ARG A 585 -12.99 21.50 3.43
N LYS A 586 -13.00 22.78 3.76
CA LYS A 586 -11.82 23.65 3.87
C LYS A 586 -10.96 23.43 5.11
N ASP A 587 -11.34 22.48 5.98
CA ASP A 587 -10.71 22.29 7.29
C ASP A 587 -9.77 21.07 7.33
N ASN A 588 -9.25 20.66 6.16
CA ASN A 588 -8.28 19.58 6.07
C ASN A 588 -6.91 20.02 6.56
N GLY A 589 -6.20 19.09 7.18
CA GLY A 589 -4.87 19.37 7.72
C GLY A 589 -4.46 18.39 8.81
N PHE A 590 -3.48 18.74 9.57
CA PHE A 590 -3.03 17.93 10.70
C PHE A 590 -2.59 18.80 11.88
N THR A 591 -2.80 18.26 13.07
CA THR A 591 -2.42 18.92 14.32
C THR A 591 -1.34 18.08 15.03
N LEU A 592 -0.27 18.74 15.43
CA LEU A 592 0.76 18.12 16.26
C LEU A 592 0.49 18.38 17.74
N TYR A 593 0.57 17.31 18.52
CA TYR A 593 0.56 17.34 19.98
C TYR A 593 1.88 16.79 20.52
N SER A 594 2.28 17.25 21.72
CA SER A 594 3.33 16.58 22.45
C SER A 594 2.85 15.22 22.98
N PHE A 595 3.77 14.37 23.44
CA PHE A 595 3.44 13.10 24.10
C PHE A 595 2.53 13.27 25.35
N GLN A 596 2.45 14.48 25.90
CA GLN A 596 1.57 14.84 27.04
C GLN A 596 0.20 15.37 26.61
N GLY A 597 -0.09 15.44 25.32
CA GLY A 597 -1.33 16.00 24.80
C GLY A 597 -1.38 17.53 24.72
N ARG A 598 -0.23 18.22 24.87
CA ARG A 598 -0.19 19.66 24.69
C ARG A 598 -0.19 19.99 23.19
N TYR A 599 -1.06 20.92 22.79
CA TYR A 599 -1.07 21.47 21.46
C TYR A 599 0.29 22.14 21.12
N ILE A 600 0.82 21.84 19.94
CA ILE A 600 2.06 22.45 19.43
C ILE A 600 1.74 23.33 18.25
N ARG A 601 1.17 22.77 17.17
CA ARG A 601 0.82 23.53 15.96
C ARG A 601 -0.26 22.82 15.16
N ASN A 602 -0.97 23.59 14.34
CA ASN A 602 -1.92 23.08 13.37
C ASN A 602 -1.51 23.57 11.98
N GLU A 603 -1.36 22.62 11.06
CA GLU A 603 -1.06 22.88 9.66
C GLU A 603 -2.33 22.64 8.83
N LYS A 604 -2.87 23.72 8.27
CA LYS A 604 -3.98 23.62 7.33
C LYS A 604 -3.43 23.29 5.95
N VAL A 605 -3.91 22.21 5.37
CA VAL A 605 -3.45 21.72 4.07
C VAL A 605 -4.70 21.36 3.24
N ASP A 606 -5.00 22.19 2.27
CA ASP A 606 -6.20 22.02 1.43
C ASP A 606 -6.13 20.72 0.63
N GLY A 607 -7.18 19.89 0.77
CA GLY A 607 -7.25 18.63 0.06
C GLY A 607 -6.23 17.59 0.55
N LEU A 608 -5.82 17.64 1.83
CA LEU A 608 -4.94 16.63 2.41
C LEU A 608 -5.58 15.25 2.28
N SER A 609 -4.93 14.35 1.53
CA SER A 609 -5.36 12.97 1.35
C SER A 609 -4.56 11.98 2.21
N MET A 610 -3.28 12.27 2.45
CA MET A 610 -2.39 11.39 3.21
C MET A 610 -1.37 12.19 4.02
N PHE A 611 -1.10 11.72 5.23
CA PHE A 611 0.04 12.10 6.06
C PHE A 611 0.81 10.84 6.46
N SER A 612 2.14 10.88 6.45
CA SER A 612 2.96 9.74 6.89
C SER A 612 4.32 10.17 7.42
N TRP A 613 4.65 9.77 8.65
CA TRP A 613 5.98 9.91 9.20
C TRP A 613 6.97 8.96 8.52
N ARG A 614 8.19 9.44 8.29
CA ARG A 614 9.31 8.61 7.83
C ARG A 614 9.80 7.73 9.00
N PRO A 615 9.74 6.40 8.90
CA PRO A 615 10.26 5.53 9.95
C PRO A 615 11.75 5.75 10.21
N ARG A 616 12.20 5.40 11.41
CA ARG A 616 13.62 5.39 11.78
C ARG A 616 14.10 3.96 12.03
N PRO A 617 15.31 3.60 11.58
CA PRO A 617 15.93 2.35 11.97
C PRO A 617 16.26 2.36 13.47
N VAL A 618 16.55 1.19 14.01
CA VAL A 618 17.09 1.08 15.37
C VAL A 618 18.38 1.89 15.47
N SER A 619 18.59 2.53 16.64
CA SER A 619 19.79 3.36 16.85
C SER A 619 21.08 2.60 16.51
N ILE A 620 21.94 3.22 15.74
CA ILE A 620 23.28 2.70 15.40
C ILE A 620 24.28 2.85 16.54
N LEU A 621 23.89 3.56 17.63
CA LEU A 621 24.75 3.75 18.79
C LEU A 621 24.91 2.45 19.58
N PRO A 622 26.13 2.14 20.05
CA PRO A 622 26.36 1.00 20.95
C PRO A 622 25.52 1.08 22.23
N ALA A 623 25.12 -0.07 22.74
CA ALA A 623 24.28 -0.17 23.95
C ALA A 623 24.86 0.57 25.17
N GLU A 624 26.20 0.64 25.29
CA GLU A 624 26.88 1.37 26.35
C GLU A 624 26.69 2.87 26.22
N LYS A 625 26.81 3.44 25.01
CA LYS A 625 26.54 4.85 24.75
C LYS A 625 25.07 5.20 25.00
N LEU A 626 24.14 4.32 24.61
CA LEU A 626 22.72 4.51 24.89
C LEU A 626 22.43 4.55 26.41
N LYS A 627 23.10 3.70 27.21
CA LYS A 627 22.99 3.72 28.67
C LYS A 627 23.57 5.02 29.25
N ASP A 628 24.70 5.48 28.74
CA ASP A 628 25.33 6.74 29.15
C ASP A 628 24.45 7.96 28.83
N ILE A 629 23.87 8.00 27.62
CA ILE A 629 22.93 9.04 27.24
C ILE A 629 21.69 9.05 28.15
N LYS A 630 21.11 7.88 28.45
CA LYS A 630 19.98 7.76 29.38
C LYS A 630 20.32 8.27 30.78
N LYS A 631 21.53 7.99 31.26
CA LYS A 631 22.01 8.45 32.57
C LYS A 631 22.19 9.98 32.60
N ASN A 632 22.65 10.57 31.50
CA ASN A 632 22.96 12.00 31.37
C ASN A 632 21.83 12.77 30.64
N LEU A 633 20.62 12.22 30.55
CA LEU A 633 19.53 12.77 29.75
C LEU A 633 19.20 14.23 30.08
N LYS A 634 19.21 14.61 31.36
CA LYS A 634 18.94 16.01 31.78
C LYS A 634 19.93 17.02 31.20
N LYS A 635 21.21 16.64 31.09
CA LYS A 635 22.25 17.50 30.51
C LYS A 635 21.99 17.73 29.02
N TYR A 636 21.78 16.65 28.28
CA TYR A 636 21.51 16.72 26.86
C TYR A 636 20.19 17.45 26.56
N ALA A 637 19.12 17.16 27.31
CA ALA A 637 17.84 17.84 27.16
C ALA A 637 17.99 19.38 27.30
N SER A 638 18.73 19.85 28.30
CA SER A 638 18.97 21.27 28.52
C SER A 638 19.73 21.93 27.35
N GLU A 639 20.72 21.24 26.79
CA GLU A 639 21.48 21.75 25.62
C GLU A 639 20.55 21.90 24.38
N PHE A 640 19.73 20.89 24.10
CA PHE A 640 18.78 20.91 22.99
C PHE A 640 17.65 21.93 23.20
N GLU A 641 17.10 22.05 24.40
CA GLU A 641 16.10 23.08 24.71
C GLU A 641 16.66 24.51 24.53
N THR A 642 17.92 24.72 24.91
CA THR A 642 18.57 26.01 24.69
C THR A 642 18.76 26.29 23.20
N LYS A 643 19.18 25.29 22.42
CA LYS A 643 19.32 25.38 20.95
C LYS A 643 17.96 25.67 20.29
N ASP A 644 16.91 24.95 20.66
CA ASP A 644 15.55 25.15 20.14
C ASP A 644 15.01 26.53 20.47
N ARG A 645 15.25 27.05 21.68
CA ARG A 645 14.86 28.41 22.09
C ARG A 645 15.59 29.48 21.29
N LEU A 646 16.89 29.30 21.03
CA LEU A 646 17.67 30.21 20.19
C LEU A 646 17.18 30.21 18.75
N LEU A 647 16.86 29.04 18.19
CA LEU A 647 16.29 28.89 16.84
C LEU A 647 14.93 29.57 16.74
N ALA A 648 14.05 29.36 17.70
CA ALA A 648 12.73 29.98 17.76
C ALA A 648 12.85 31.53 17.87
N SER A 649 13.80 32.02 18.66
CA SER A 649 14.07 33.46 18.76
C SER A 649 14.61 34.08 17.45
N LYS A 650 15.52 33.39 16.76
CA LYS A 650 16.03 33.81 15.46
C LYS A 650 14.92 33.84 14.41
N ALA A 651 14.14 32.77 14.31
CA ALA A 651 13.05 32.69 13.36
C ALA A 651 11.97 33.74 13.61
N SER A 652 11.62 34.02 14.87
CA SER A 652 10.70 35.10 15.22
C SER A 652 11.24 36.49 14.78
N LYS A 653 12.53 36.69 14.92
CA LYS A 653 13.18 37.93 14.46
C LYS A 653 13.16 38.04 12.94
N GLU A 654 13.50 36.99 12.24
CA GLU A 654 13.47 36.94 10.76
C GLU A 654 12.06 37.16 10.20
N VAL A 655 11.05 36.52 10.79
CA VAL A 655 9.65 36.73 10.41
C VAL A 655 9.24 38.19 10.64
N SER A 656 9.63 38.78 11.77
CA SER A 656 9.35 40.19 12.07
C SER A 656 10.03 41.12 11.08
N GLU A 657 11.29 40.88 10.74
CA GLU A 657 12.02 41.64 9.75
C GLU A 657 11.45 41.51 8.34
N ARG A 658 11.04 40.27 7.96
CA ARG A 658 10.36 40.01 6.69
C ARG A 658 9.04 40.77 6.59
N ARG A 659 8.23 40.73 7.65
CA ARG A 659 6.97 41.50 7.70
C ARG A 659 7.19 42.97 7.59
N LYS A 660 8.21 43.53 8.29
CA LYS A 660 8.59 44.94 8.18
C LYS A 660 8.98 45.29 6.74
N ARG A 661 9.81 44.48 6.09
CA ARG A 661 10.20 44.68 4.69
C ARG A 661 9.00 44.68 3.76
N GLN A 662 8.12 43.70 3.86
CA GLN A 662 6.89 43.61 3.07
C GLN A 662 5.98 44.83 3.29
N MET A 663 5.86 45.29 4.52
CA MET A 663 5.08 46.48 4.84
C MET A 663 5.70 47.76 4.22
N THR A 664 7.04 47.90 4.25
CA THR A 664 7.74 48.99 3.59
C THR A 664 7.53 48.97 2.08
N GLU A 665 7.74 47.82 1.44
CA GLU A 665 7.50 47.60 0.00
C GLU A 665 6.06 47.94 -0.40
N PHE A 666 5.09 47.53 0.41
CA PHE A 666 3.67 47.81 0.19
C PHE A 666 3.40 49.33 0.33
N THR A 667 3.96 49.97 1.33
CA THR A 667 3.83 51.42 1.52
C THR A 667 4.43 52.21 0.36
N ASP A 668 5.60 51.82 -0.11
CA ASP A 668 6.26 52.40 -1.28
C ASP A 668 5.44 52.18 -2.57
N PHE A 669 4.83 51.01 -2.71
CA PHE A 669 3.92 50.74 -3.80
C PHE A 669 2.70 51.66 -3.76
N LEU A 670 2.03 51.78 -2.60
CA LEU A 670 0.89 52.70 -2.42
C LEU A 670 1.26 54.13 -2.74
N THR A 671 2.37 54.64 -2.19
CA THR A 671 2.86 56.00 -2.45
C THR A 671 3.12 56.21 -3.94
N THR A 672 3.70 55.23 -4.61
CA THR A 672 3.96 55.30 -6.04
C THR A 672 2.65 55.32 -6.85
N LYS A 673 1.69 54.48 -6.48
CA LYS A 673 0.35 54.45 -7.10
C LYS A 673 -0.41 55.73 -6.88
N GLN A 674 -0.36 56.29 -5.67
CA GLN A 674 -0.99 57.57 -5.35
C GLN A 674 -0.39 58.71 -6.19
N ARG A 675 0.93 58.76 -6.32
CA ARG A 675 1.63 59.75 -7.17
C ARG A 675 1.20 59.61 -8.64
N TYR A 676 1.10 58.39 -9.20
CA TYR A 676 0.60 58.18 -10.56
C TYR A 676 -0.86 58.56 -10.72
N PHE A 677 -1.65 58.33 -9.69
CA PHE A 677 -3.03 58.74 -9.66
C PHE A 677 -3.17 60.26 -9.69
N GLU A 678 -2.39 60.96 -8.88
CA GLU A 678 -2.35 62.43 -8.86
C GLU A 678 -1.84 63.02 -10.17
N GLN A 679 -0.77 62.47 -10.74
CA GLN A 679 -0.26 62.88 -12.04
C GLN A 679 -1.25 62.71 -13.16
N GLY A 680 -2.10 61.68 -13.09
CA GLY A 680 -3.13 61.42 -14.06
C GLY A 680 -4.40 62.26 -13.90
N ARG A 681 -4.54 63.06 -12.82
CA ARG A 681 -5.75 63.81 -12.49
C ARG A 681 -6.23 64.70 -13.62
N HIS A 682 -5.35 65.48 -14.25
CA HIS A 682 -5.71 66.36 -15.35
C HIS A 682 -6.25 65.60 -16.57
N LYS A 683 -5.76 64.39 -16.86
CA LYS A 683 -6.27 63.54 -17.94
C LYS A 683 -7.65 63.00 -17.59
N ARG A 684 -7.88 62.60 -16.33
CA ARG A 684 -9.18 62.11 -15.88
C ARG A 684 -10.23 63.20 -15.91
N VAL A 685 -9.90 64.40 -15.47
CA VAL A 685 -10.79 65.57 -15.57
C VAL A 685 -11.14 65.92 -17.01
N ALA A 686 -10.19 65.88 -17.92
CA ALA A 686 -10.42 66.10 -19.34
C ALA A 686 -11.35 65.01 -19.97
N LEU A 687 -11.14 63.76 -19.65
CA LEU A 687 -11.98 62.62 -20.09
C LEU A 687 -13.43 62.71 -19.55
N ARG A 688 -13.59 63.30 -18.37
CA ARG A 688 -14.89 63.48 -17.69
C ARG A 688 -15.54 64.85 -18.01
N ARG A 689 -15.20 65.42 -19.15
CA ARG A 689 -15.73 66.70 -19.65
C ARG A 689 -15.57 67.87 -18.68
N GLY A 690 -14.45 67.95 -17.97
CA GLY A 690 -14.13 69.04 -17.03
C GLY A 690 -14.63 68.87 -15.61
N VAL A 691 -15.28 67.76 -15.28
CA VAL A 691 -15.75 67.46 -13.92
C VAL A 691 -14.65 66.72 -13.15
N ASP A 692 -14.21 67.32 -12.03
CA ASP A 692 -13.24 66.70 -11.13
C ASP A 692 -13.93 65.85 -10.05
N THR A 693 -14.27 64.62 -10.41
CA THR A 693 -14.90 63.66 -9.49
C THR A 693 -13.93 63.21 -8.38
N ASP A 694 -12.62 63.27 -8.59
CA ASP A 694 -11.65 62.92 -7.56
C ASP A 694 -11.67 63.94 -6.39
N ALA A 695 -12.07 65.21 -6.67
CA ALA A 695 -12.29 66.19 -5.62
C ALA A 695 -13.64 66.05 -4.92
N LEU A 696 -14.65 65.53 -5.63
CA LEU A 696 -15.96 65.23 -5.05
C LEU A 696 -15.90 64.02 -4.10
N ASP A 697 -15.11 63.01 -4.45
CA ASP A 697 -14.92 61.80 -3.63
C ASP A 697 -14.00 62.04 -2.41
N ALA A 698 -13.26 63.17 -2.38
CA ALA A 698 -12.30 63.47 -1.32
C ALA A 698 -12.90 64.19 -0.11
N HIS A 699 -14.22 64.50 -0.11
CA HIS A 699 -14.85 65.09 1.05
C HIS A 699 -15.28 64.00 2.04
N PRO A 700 -14.61 63.88 3.20
CA PRO A 700 -14.93 62.87 4.20
C PRO A 700 -16.22 63.14 5.00
N ASP A 701 -16.88 64.27 4.73
CA ASP A 701 -18.03 64.73 5.54
C ASP A 701 -19.42 64.22 5.09
N GLU A 702 -19.46 63.38 4.07
CA GLU A 702 -20.71 62.70 3.62
C GLU A 702 -20.68 61.17 3.80
N LEU A 703 -20.08 60.70 4.88
CA LEU A 703 -20.36 59.32 5.34
C LEU A 703 -21.74 59.40 6.07
N VAL A 704 -22.81 59.12 5.33
CA VAL A 704 -24.11 58.85 5.91
C VAL A 704 -24.02 57.48 6.59
N GLU A 705 -24.00 57.46 7.91
CA GLU A 705 -24.21 56.22 8.67
C GLU A 705 -25.65 55.78 8.43
N GLU A 706 -25.89 54.85 7.51
CA GLU A 706 -27.15 54.11 7.46
C GLU A 706 -27.14 53.06 8.59
N GLN A 707 -27.86 53.32 9.67
CA GLN A 707 -28.19 52.31 10.66
C GLN A 707 -29.25 51.40 10.06
N LEU A 708 -28.81 50.23 9.61
CA LEU A 708 -29.70 49.12 9.25
C LEU A 708 -30.13 48.40 10.51
N GLU A 709 -31.35 48.73 10.99
CA GLU A 709 -32.03 47.93 12.01
C GLU A 709 -32.51 46.61 11.36
N VAL A 710 -31.79 45.55 11.57
CA VAL A 710 -32.25 44.21 11.21
C VAL A 710 -33.10 43.64 12.36
N MET A 711 -34.43 43.64 12.22
CA MET A 711 -35.31 42.93 13.14
C MET A 711 -35.13 41.43 12.93
N VAL A 712 -34.45 40.78 13.86
CA VAL A 712 -34.38 39.30 13.92
C VAL A 712 -35.56 38.80 14.76
N ASN A 713 -36.61 38.33 14.12
CA ASN A 713 -37.67 37.58 14.79
C ASN A 713 -37.20 36.21 15.21
N MET A 714 -36.83 36.07 16.47
CA MET A 714 -36.61 34.75 17.07
C MET A 714 -37.93 34.19 17.60
N THR A 715 -38.47 33.19 16.95
CA THR A 715 -39.56 32.36 17.49
C THR A 715 -38.94 31.20 18.25
N PHE A 716 -39.09 31.20 19.56
CA PHE A 716 -38.81 30.04 20.40
C PHE A 716 -40.01 29.11 20.39
N THR A 717 -39.87 27.92 19.81
CA THR A 717 -40.83 26.83 20.03
C THR A 717 -40.36 26.01 21.23
N ASN A 718 -41.12 26.04 22.31
CA ASN A 718 -40.94 25.07 23.39
C ASN A 718 -41.28 23.69 22.84
N ILE A 719 -40.31 22.78 22.87
CA ILE A 719 -40.57 21.35 22.67
C ILE A 719 -40.81 20.79 24.06
N GLU A 720 -42.10 20.40 24.33
CA GLU A 720 -42.45 19.56 25.48
C GLU A 720 -41.88 18.15 25.35
#